data_353a55b936603e2a4e9521bd4ec02aab
#
_entry.id   353a55b936603e2a4e9521bd4ec02aab
#
_cell.length_a   1.000
_cell.length_b   1.000
_cell.length_c   1.000
_cell.angle_alpha   90.00
_cell.angle_beta   90.00
_cell.angle_gamma   90.00
#
_symmetry.space_group_name_H-M   'P 1'
#
loop_
_entity.id
_entity.type
_entity.pdbx_description
1 polymer ?
#
loop_
_entity_poly.entity_id
_entity_poly.type
_entity_poly.pdbx_seq_one_letter_code
_entity_poly.pdbx_strand_id
1 'polypeptide(L)'
;MIVRLRSLVLTALGAACAGGAPRAGAPPTPAAAPPVVAAPPAPADATPERAQPALPPPVAFMAGLMPLKSTGVDQFRAKHPTYDGRGVLIGILDTGVDPGVDGLITTSTGASKIVELRDFSDEGRVALSAVVPSGDGTVSVGGRKLSGAGRIGRLTSATTWYAGQLAELPLGKPPAADLNGNGTNTDVFPVIVVKAPDGWVAFLDSNLNGSFEDEMPLHDYRQGRETIALGAKPITLAANFDETAGVPKLDLIFDNGGHGTHVAGIAAGHNLFNVAGFDGVAPGAQLLGLKIANSARGGISVNGSMQRAMEYAARYAEQRNLPLVLNLSFGVGNEVEGRAVIDSIVDAFLVAHPAVVFTISAGNDGPGLSTVGFPGSADLALSIGAVFPGAFARPAQAGTPPALDVLGWWSSRGGELAKPDLVTPGVAFSAVPRWDTGNEIKGGTSMAAPHAAGLAACLISAMLQEGRKVSAAEVAQALRASAVPFAGATAIDEGAGVPHLDAAYRWLLSGHQGSEYVVRTDAGGSGAFRRSGLAGAGDTLQLFRVRHVAGLRAAQFLLRTSAAWLGAPALLPAGARETEIPVAYARSALAAPGVYVGTVTAWNPSDTLAGPLFALPNTVIVPYELAAKPLYDERRALGPAHVQRYFLRTPQPGATLVVRVTLPDSAEQRATVRLYEPNGQPFRDVEEVQLGRTDPGTGGFVVRAEDLVPGVYELDVIAPPLSGVGVTARAEIAPFVLSDSEASNAGGATAGGRLTRTLVGAERRVEVTGRGAPPESLTVRVPDWASRAVIDVRMPRAQWGEFTDFGVTEFDAAGQQVGQGAMNYAVGRHAFDIPPALRDRPVTVELFPAFARDGGAHPWHATVRVRFLLREDRSFGDGSDLSVVPGGRAVLPSARPPQLALPEGFAPLVELRVHSGRGVDAVRRIVPQP
;
A
#
# COMPACT_ATOMS: atom_id res chain seq x y z
N MET A 1 -8.88 -28.21 -9.79
CA MET A 1 -8.17 -27.90 -8.55
C MET A 1 -7.13 -26.79 -8.72
N ILE A 2 -6.52 -26.62 -9.90
CA ILE A 2 -5.58 -25.54 -10.24
C ILE A 2 -6.26 -24.17 -10.41
N VAL A 3 -7.54 -24.17 -10.77
CA VAL A 3 -8.33 -22.95 -11.07
C VAL A 3 -8.69 -22.12 -9.80
N ARG A 4 -8.79 -22.76 -8.62
CA ARG A 4 -9.16 -22.04 -7.37
C ARG A 4 -8.00 -21.28 -6.71
N LEU A 5 -6.75 -21.74 -6.90
CA LEU A 5 -5.59 -21.01 -6.35
C LEU A 5 -5.32 -19.68 -7.10
N ARG A 6 -5.76 -19.58 -8.35
CA ARG A 6 -5.50 -18.41 -9.21
C ARG A 6 -6.39 -17.20 -8.88
N SER A 7 -7.59 -17.44 -8.36
CA SER A 7 -8.50 -16.35 -7.95
C SER A 7 -8.12 -15.70 -6.62
N LEU A 8 -7.42 -16.44 -5.74
CA LEU A 8 -7.03 -15.93 -4.42
C LEU A 8 -5.86 -14.94 -4.46
N VAL A 9 -4.92 -15.10 -5.40
CA VAL A 9 -3.76 -14.19 -5.49
C VAL A 9 -4.16 -12.80 -5.99
N LEU A 10 -5.22 -12.69 -6.80
CA LEU A 10 -5.70 -11.40 -7.31
C LEU A 10 -6.61 -10.64 -6.32
N THR A 11 -7.27 -11.33 -5.38
CA THR A 11 -8.19 -10.68 -4.43
C THR A 11 -7.47 -10.12 -3.18
N ALA A 12 -6.26 -10.61 -2.89
CA ALA A 12 -5.49 -10.16 -1.73
C ALA A 12 -4.70 -8.84 -1.96
N LEU A 13 -4.54 -8.40 -3.20
CA LEU A 13 -3.81 -7.17 -3.57
C LEU A 13 -4.58 -5.87 -3.25
N GLY A 14 -5.87 -5.96 -2.96
CA GLY A 14 -6.72 -4.79 -2.71
C GLY A 14 -6.84 -4.33 -1.25
N ALA A 15 -6.11 -4.94 -0.31
CA ALA A 15 -6.33 -4.67 1.12
C ALA A 15 -5.37 -3.67 1.75
N ALA A 16 -4.33 -3.26 1.06
CA ALA A 16 -3.37 -2.32 1.64
C ALA A 16 -3.55 -0.86 1.18
N CYS A 17 -4.06 -0.59 0.00
CA CYS A 17 -4.36 0.77 -0.47
C CYS A 17 -5.14 0.70 -1.79
N ALA A 18 -6.41 1.01 -1.78
CA ALA A 18 -7.32 1.35 -2.87
C ALA A 18 -8.52 0.40 -3.05
N GLY A 19 -9.68 0.97 -3.04
CA GLY A 19 -10.96 0.29 -3.21
C GLY A 19 -11.22 -0.16 -4.66
N GLY A 20 -11.10 -1.45 -4.92
CA GLY A 20 -11.59 -2.07 -6.15
C GLY A 20 -12.95 -2.72 -5.91
N ALA A 21 -13.97 -2.40 -6.72
CA ALA A 21 -15.33 -2.90 -6.60
C ALA A 21 -15.46 -4.38 -7.00
N PRO A 22 -16.25 -5.19 -6.28
CA PRO A 22 -16.57 -6.54 -6.71
C PRO A 22 -17.63 -6.55 -7.83
N ARG A 23 -17.42 -7.38 -8.83
CA ARG A 23 -18.40 -7.65 -9.88
C ARG A 23 -19.64 -8.36 -9.32
N ALA A 24 -20.79 -7.85 -9.65
CA ALA A 24 -22.08 -8.45 -9.33
C ALA A 24 -22.31 -9.75 -10.08
N GLY A 25 -22.49 -10.85 -9.35
CA GLY A 25 -23.08 -12.10 -9.87
C GLY A 25 -24.60 -12.08 -9.69
N ALA A 26 -25.32 -12.64 -10.66
CA ALA A 26 -26.77 -12.72 -10.65
C ALA A 26 -27.31 -13.60 -9.50
N PRO A 27 -28.49 -13.31 -8.95
CA PRO A 27 -29.03 -14.02 -7.78
C PRO A 27 -29.65 -15.36 -8.16
N PRO A 28 -29.51 -16.41 -7.34
CA PRO A 28 -30.29 -17.63 -7.48
C PRO A 28 -31.66 -17.48 -6.81
N THR A 29 -32.64 -18.10 -7.41
CA THR A 29 -34.04 -18.19 -6.97
C THR A 29 -34.16 -18.93 -5.63
N PRO A 30 -35.03 -18.51 -4.68
CA PRO A 30 -35.11 -19.14 -3.38
C PRO A 30 -35.92 -20.47 -3.44
N ALA A 31 -35.32 -21.50 -2.87
CA ALA A 31 -36.02 -22.76 -2.58
C ALA A 31 -36.63 -22.69 -1.17
N ALA A 32 -37.83 -23.27 -1.05
CA ALA A 32 -38.60 -23.28 0.19
C ALA A 32 -37.94 -24.06 1.32
N ALA A 33 -38.01 -23.53 2.53
CA ALA A 33 -37.48 -24.14 3.75
C ALA A 33 -38.36 -25.25 4.30
N PRO A 34 -37.80 -26.37 4.79
CA PRO A 34 -38.56 -27.35 5.60
C PRO A 34 -38.67 -26.90 7.07
N PRO A 35 -39.62 -27.49 7.83
CA PRO A 35 -39.96 -27.03 9.18
C PRO A 35 -38.87 -27.35 10.23
N VAL A 36 -38.65 -26.39 11.11
CA VAL A 36 -37.71 -26.46 12.22
C VAL A 36 -38.23 -27.38 13.32
N VAL A 37 -37.49 -28.46 13.58
CA VAL A 37 -37.63 -29.24 14.83
C VAL A 37 -36.60 -28.70 15.83
N ALA A 38 -37.06 -28.24 16.97
CA ALA A 38 -36.21 -27.75 18.06
C ALA A 38 -35.29 -28.86 18.59
N ALA A 39 -34.00 -28.60 18.60
CA ALA A 39 -33.02 -29.46 19.22
C ALA A 39 -32.96 -29.23 20.75
N PRO A 40 -32.62 -30.24 21.56
CA PRO A 40 -32.46 -30.10 23.01
C PRO A 40 -31.25 -29.24 23.36
N PRO A 41 -31.23 -28.57 24.53
CA PRO A 41 -30.12 -27.73 24.95
C PRO A 41 -28.85 -28.55 25.13
N ALA A 42 -27.75 -28.06 24.57
CA ALA A 42 -26.42 -28.64 24.72
C ALA A 42 -25.91 -28.44 26.15
N PRO A 43 -25.09 -29.39 26.69
CA PRO A 43 -24.52 -29.26 28.01
C PRO A 43 -23.53 -28.09 28.07
N ALA A 44 -23.67 -27.27 29.11
CA ALA A 44 -22.71 -26.25 29.47
C ALA A 44 -21.45 -26.92 29.99
N ASP A 45 -20.39 -26.96 29.21
CA ASP A 45 -18.97 -27.12 29.52
C ASP A 45 -18.21 -27.71 28.31
N ALA A 46 -18.16 -26.93 27.25
CA ALA A 46 -17.17 -27.11 26.21
C ALA A 46 -16.41 -25.80 26.05
N THR A 47 -15.19 -25.78 26.58
CA THR A 47 -14.20 -24.78 26.14
C THR A 47 -14.23 -24.77 24.62
N PRO A 48 -14.41 -23.59 23.96
CA PRO A 48 -14.46 -23.56 22.50
C PRO A 48 -13.15 -24.14 21.96
N GLU A 49 -13.28 -25.25 21.22
CA GLU A 49 -12.18 -25.87 20.52
C GLU A 49 -11.56 -24.80 19.62
N ARG A 50 -10.29 -24.46 19.89
CA ARG A 50 -9.55 -23.47 19.11
C ARG A 50 -9.60 -23.90 17.66
N ALA A 51 -10.33 -23.16 16.80
CA ALA A 51 -10.29 -23.36 15.37
C ALA A 51 -8.84 -23.16 14.92
N GLN A 52 -8.15 -24.25 14.60
CA GLN A 52 -6.79 -24.19 14.08
C GLN A 52 -6.84 -23.60 12.67
N PRO A 53 -5.89 -22.72 12.30
CA PRO A 53 -5.78 -22.25 10.93
C PRO A 53 -5.69 -23.44 9.98
N ALA A 54 -6.36 -23.34 8.81
CA ALA A 54 -6.29 -24.38 7.79
C ALA A 54 -4.84 -24.50 7.30
N LEU A 55 -4.13 -25.51 7.72
CA LEU A 55 -2.76 -25.78 7.29
C LEU A 55 -2.75 -26.07 5.78
N PRO A 56 -1.82 -25.47 5.01
CA PRO A 56 -1.59 -25.90 3.66
C PRO A 56 -1.20 -27.37 3.63
N PRO A 57 -1.56 -28.09 2.57
CA PRO A 57 -1.15 -29.48 2.44
C PRO A 57 0.40 -29.56 2.41
N PRO A 58 1.00 -30.66 2.87
CA PRO A 58 2.47 -30.83 2.93
C PRO A 58 3.18 -30.50 1.61
N VAL A 59 2.54 -30.75 0.46
CA VAL A 59 3.04 -30.40 -0.86
C VAL A 59 3.23 -28.89 -1.05
N ALA A 60 2.43 -28.05 -0.39
CA ALA A 60 2.55 -26.59 -0.46
C ALA A 60 3.83 -26.10 0.23
N PHE A 61 4.20 -26.70 1.38
CA PHE A 61 5.46 -26.39 2.08
C PHE A 61 6.66 -26.84 1.24
N MET A 62 6.61 -28.02 0.61
CA MET A 62 7.65 -28.50 -0.29
C MET A 62 7.77 -27.63 -1.55
N ALA A 63 6.69 -26.96 -1.96
CA ALA A 63 6.69 -26.02 -3.08
C ALA A 63 7.31 -24.66 -2.76
N GLY A 64 7.70 -24.40 -1.51
CA GLY A 64 8.39 -23.18 -1.11
C GLY A 64 7.49 -21.97 -0.90
N LEU A 65 6.35 -22.16 -0.24
CA LEU A 65 5.39 -21.07 0.05
C LEU A 65 5.94 -20.00 1.01
N MET A 66 7.02 -20.27 1.73
CA MET A 66 7.90 -19.26 2.31
C MET A 66 9.17 -19.23 1.44
N PRO A 67 9.33 -18.28 0.51
CA PRO A 67 10.28 -18.37 -0.59
C PRO A 67 11.73 -18.03 -0.18
N LEU A 68 12.27 -18.74 0.81
CA LEU A 68 13.61 -18.56 1.36
C LEU A 68 14.73 -18.85 0.33
N LYS A 69 14.44 -19.72 -0.65
CA LYS A 69 15.40 -20.11 -1.69
C LYS A 69 15.79 -18.96 -2.60
N SER A 70 14.88 -18.04 -2.88
CA SER A 70 15.12 -16.90 -3.77
C SER A 70 16.29 -16.03 -3.33
N THR A 71 16.55 -15.97 -2.02
CA THR A 71 17.64 -15.19 -1.41
C THR A 71 18.71 -16.04 -0.74
N GLY A 72 18.66 -17.37 -0.91
CA GLY A 72 19.63 -18.33 -0.36
C GLY A 72 19.59 -18.50 1.16
N VAL A 73 18.51 -18.08 1.83
CA VAL A 73 18.34 -18.21 3.29
C VAL A 73 18.35 -19.67 3.73
N ASP A 74 17.69 -20.55 2.99
CA ASP A 74 17.61 -21.98 3.26
C ASP A 74 19.02 -22.61 3.33
N GLN A 75 19.87 -22.31 2.33
CA GLN A 75 21.24 -22.81 2.27
C GLN A 75 22.14 -22.19 3.34
N PHE A 76 21.98 -20.88 3.58
CA PHE A 76 22.74 -20.18 4.60
C PHE A 76 22.46 -20.73 6.00
N ARG A 77 21.19 -20.89 6.36
CA ARG A 77 20.77 -21.43 7.65
C ARG A 77 21.17 -22.92 7.81
N ALA A 78 21.18 -23.69 6.73
CA ALA A 78 21.70 -25.06 6.75
C ALA A 78 23.18 -25.11 7.09
N LYS A 79 24.00 -24.17 6.60
CA LYS A 79 25.44 -24.04 6.90
C LYS A 79 25.69 -23.42 8.28
N HIS A 80 24.87 -22.46 8.69
CA HIS A 80 25.02 -21.64 9.89
C HIS A 80 23.70 -21.61 10.70
N PRO A 81 23.33 -22.73 11.38
CA PRO A 81 22.01 -22.84 12.01
C PRO A 81 21.74 -21.82 13.11
N THR A 82 22.78 -21.19 13.65
CA THR A 82 22.65 -20.17 14.70
C THR A 82 22.65 -18.74 14.19
N TYR A 83 22.95 -18.51 12.88
CA TYR A 83 22.94 -17.17 12.28
C TYR A 83 21.54 -16.83 11.77
N ASP A 84 20.56 -16.95 12.64
CA ASP A 84 19.14 -16.98 12.39
C ASP A 84 18.38 -15.75 12.93
N GLY A 85 19.11 -14.66 13.19
CA GLY A 85 18.56 -13.43 13.74
C GLY A 85 18.59 -13.34 15.27
N ARG A 86 19.04 -14.39 15.98
CA ARG A 86 19.14 -14.34 17.45
C ARG A 86 20.02 -13.18 17.91
N GLY A 87 19.57 -12.52 18.98
CA GLY A 87 20.22 -11.33 19.53
C GLY A 87 19.89 -10.03 18.78
N VAL A 88 18.93 -10.06 17.83
CA VAL A 88 18.50 -8.89 17.07
C VAL A 88 17.00 -8.63 17.32
N LEU A 89 16.63 -7.36 17.42
CA LEU A 89 15.24 -6.90 17.43
C LEU A 89 14.79 -6.53 16.03
N ILE A 90 13.57 -6.94 15.65
CA ILE A 90 12.89 -6.45 14.45
C ILE A 90 11.62 -5.72 14.89
N GLY A 91 11.53 -4.42 14.60
CA GLY A 91 10.33 -3.61 14.83
C GLY A 91 9.42 -3.67 13.60
N ILE A 92 8.17 -4.11 13.79
CA ILE A 92 7.13 -4.17 12.76
C ILE A 92 6.18 -2.99 12.95
N LEU A 93 6.30 -1.97 12.09
CA LEU A 93 5.42 -0.81 12.05
C LEU A 93 4.29 -1.09 11.06
N ASP A 94 3.10 -1.45 11.56
CA ASP A 94 2.02 -1.98 10.70
C ASP A 94 0.63 -1.86 11.37
N THR A 95 -0.34 -2.69 10.96
CA THR A 95 -1.71 -2.75 11.49
C THR A 95 -1.81 -3.31 12.92
N GLY A 96 -0.72 -3.81 13.46
CA GLY A 96 -0.60 -4.55 14.71
C GLY A 96 0.07 -5.90 14.48
N VAL A 97 0.36 -6.63 15.56
CA VAL A 97 0.85 -8.01 15.53
C VAL A 97 0.07 -8.81 16.57
N ASP A 98 -0.56 -9.89 16.14
CA ASP A 98 -1.31 -10.80 17.04
C ASP A 98 -0.35 -11.71 17.82
N PRO A 99 -0.23 -11.55 19.14
CA PRO A 99 0.67 -12.37 19.96
C PRO A 99 0.17 -13.80 20.23
N GLY A 100 -1.06 -14.11 19.89
CA GLY A 100 -1.68 -15.42 20.10
C GLY A 100 -1.55 -16.37 18.92
N VAL A 101 -0.85 -15.98 17.85
CA VAL A 101 -0.72 -16.80 16.64
C VAL A 101 0.45 -17.77 16.74
N ASP A 102 0.21 -19.02 16.33
CA ASP A 102 1.25 -20.05 16.26
C ASP A 102 2.40 -19.60 15.32
N GLY A 103 3.63 -19.81 15.78
CA GLY A 103 4.83 -19.33 15.10
C GLY A 103 5.30 -17.93 15.51
N LEU A 104 4.49 -17.19 16.28
CA LEU A 104 4.86 -15.89 16.87
C LEU A 104 4.94 -15.94 18.43
N ILE A 105 4.97 -17.13 19.02
CA ILE A 105 5.06 -17.33 20.48
C ILE A 105 6.50 -17.38 20.94
N THR A 106 7.35 -18.22 20.31
CA THR A 106 8.75 -18.42 20.70
C THR A 106 9.69 -18.25 19.53
N THR A 107 10.93 -17.85 19.82
CA THR A 107 12.03 -17.87 18.87
C THR A 107 12.60 -19.28 18.71
N SER A 108 13.48 -19.50 17.74
CA SER A 108 14.27 -20.73 17.58
C SER A 108 15.12 -21.10 18.82
N THR A 109 15.34 -20.15 19.73
CA THR A 109 16.07 -20.37 20.99
C THR A 109 15.15 -20.67 22.18
N GLY A 110 13.82 -20.68 21.95
CA GLY A 110 12.81 -20.86 23.02
C GLY A 110 12.50 -19.59 23.82
N ALA A 111 13.13 -18.45 23.52
CA ALA A 111 12.78 -17.18 24.12
C ALA A 111 11.44 -16.67 23.57
N SER A 112 10.78 -15.74 24.30
CA SER A 112 9.57 -15.09 23.78
C SER A 112 9.83 -14.38 22.47
N LYS A 113 8.98 -14.60 21.46
CA LYS A 113 9.09 -14.00 20.14
C LYS A 113 8.78 -12.51 20.19
N ILE A 114 7.60 -12.15 20.68
CA ILE A 114 7.16 -10.75 20.80
C ILE A 114 7.53 -10.26 22.20
N VAL A 115 8.39 -9.25 22.27
CA VAL A 115 8.89 -8.70 23.53
C VAL A 115 8.24 -7.39 23.90
N GLU A 116 7.58 -6.74 22.94
CA GLU A 116 6.87 -5.50 23.13
C GLU A 116 5.71 -5.39 22.15
N LEU A 117 4.59 -4.86 22.61
CA LEU A 117 3.46 -4.42 21.78
C LEU A 117 3.09 -3.00 22.14
N ARG A 118 2.88 -2.12 21.17
CA ARG A 118 2.46 -0.74 21.36
C ARG A 118 1.50 -0.26 20.30
N ASP A 119 0.51 0.54 20.73
CA ASP A 119 -0.41 1.23 19.83
C ASP A 119 -0.04 2.72 19.74
N PHE A 120 0.30 3.18 18.53
CA PHE A 120 0.52 4.58 18.16
C PHE A 120 -0.62 5.14 17.31
N SER A 121 -1.62 4.31 16.98
CA SER A 121 -2.76 4.67 16.13
C SER A 121 -3.94 5.26 16.92
N ASP A 122 -3.88 5.19 18.24
CA ASP A 122 -4.97 5.53 19.15
C ASP A 122 -6.27 4.72 18.95
N GLU A 123 -6.27 3.66 18.11
CA GLU A 123 -7.47 2.86 17.83
C GLU A 123 -7.90 2.04 19.05
N GLY A 124 -6.94 1.51 19.79
CA GLY A 124 -7.20 0.75 21.02
C GLY A 124 -7.30 1.59 22.29
N ARG A 125 -7.28 2.94 22.17
CA ARG A 125 -7.36 3.84 23.31
C ARG A 125 -8.70 3.74 24.01
N VAL A 126 -8.69 3.31 25.29
CA VAL A 126 -9.86 3.31 26.17
C VAL A 126 -9.93 4.61 26.93
N ALA A 127 -10.98 5.40 26.70
CA ALA A 127 -11.25 6.60 27.47
C ALA A 127 -11.68 6.21 28.90
N LEU A 128 -10.84 6.51 29.89
CA LEU A 128 -11.04 6.14 31.27
C LEU A 128 -11.61 7.30 32.10
N SER A 129 -12.58 7.00 32.98
CA SER A 129 -13.11 7.91 33.97
C SER A 129 -13.04 7.27 35.36
N ALA A 130 -12.80 8.07 36.40
CA ALA A 130 -12.74 7.59 37.77
C ALA A 130 -14.10 7.07 38.23
N VAL A 131 -14.12 5.91 38.90
CA VAL A 131 -15.30 5.30 39.48
C VAL A 131 -14.98 4.77 40.89
N VAL A 132 -16.03 4.60 41.69
CA VAL A 132 -15.92 3.98 43.02
C VAL A 132 -16.82 2.75 43.04
N PRO A 133 -16.34 1.57 43.42
CA PRO A 133 -17.17 0.38 43.52
C PRO A 133 -18.22 0.55 44.63
N SER A 134 -19.39 -0.01 44.40
CA SER A 134 -20.51 0.00 45.39
C SER A 134 -20.25 -1.03 46.49
N GLY A 135 -20.77 -0.76 47.68
CA GLY A 135 -20.63 -1.69 48.83
C GLY A 135 -21.33 -3.04 48.68
N ASP A 136 -22.15 -3.18 47.65
CA ASP A 136 -22.87 -4.43 47.28
C ASP A 136 -22.03 -5.34 46.32
N GLY A 137 -20.77 -5.03 46.08
CA GLY A 137 -19.89 -5.83 45.21
C GLY A 137 -20.03 -5.56 43.73
N THR A 138 -20.63 -4.43 43.36
CA THR A 138 -20.86 -4.02 41.98
C THR A 138 -20.07 -2.74 41.63
N VAL A 139 -19.93 -2.48 40.34
CA VAL A 139 -19.37 -1.23 39.80
C VAL A 139 -20.19 -0.78 38.59
N SER A 140 -20.33 0.53 38.42
CA SER A 140 -21.05 1.11 37.26
C SER A 140 -20.07 1.49 36.15
N VAL A 141 -20.34 1.01 34.94
CA VAL A 141 -19.59 1.34 33.71
C VAL A 141 -20.60 1.67 32.59
N GLY A 142 -20.47 2.86 32.01
CA GLY A 142 -21.38 3.30 30.93
C GLY A 142 -22.88 3.24 31.28
N GLY A 143 -23.23 3.47 32.54
CA GLY A 143 -24.62 3.39 33.05
C GLY A 143 -25.10 1.96 33.33
N ARG A 144 -24.30 0.93 33.03
CA ARG A 144 -24.61 -0.48 33.38
C ARG A 144 -23.99 -0.85 34.74
N LYS A 145 -24.69 -1.60 35.55
CA LYS A 145 -24.21 -2.11 36.85
C LYS A 145 -23.67 -3.52 36.63
N LEU A 146 -22.38 -3.74 36.92
CA LEU A 146 -21.66 -5.00 36.68
C LEU A 146 -21.23 -5.59 38.04
N SER A 147 -21.29 -6.91 38.17
CA SER A 147 -20.81 -7.66 39.35
C SER A 147 -19.30 -7.93 39.27
N GLY A 148 -18.69 -8.48 40.32
CA GLY A 148 -17.27 -8.85 40.36
C GLY A 148 -16.35 -7.81 41.02
N ALA A 149 -16.90 -6.68 41.49
CA ALA A 149 -16.08 -5.70 42.20
C ALA A 149 -15.45 -6.25 43.48
N GLY A 150 -16.11 -7.22 44.17
CA GLY A 150 -15.51 -7.88 45.33
C GLY A 150 -14.27 -8.71 45.02
N ARG A 151 -14.20 -9.35 43.87
CA ARG A 151 -13.03 -10.08 43.39
C ARG A 151 -11.89 -9.11 43.05
N ILE A 152 -12.17 -8.08 42.24
CA ILE A 152 -11.19 -7.07 41.82
C ILE A 152 -10.64 -6.33 43.05
N GLY A 153 -11.49 -6.00 44.03
CA GLY A 153 -11.11 -5.32 45.26
C GLY A 153 -10.10 -6.08 46.12
N ARG A 154 -9.94 -7.40 45.93
CA ARG A 154 -8.90 -8.19 46.59
C ARG A 154 -7.49 -8.00 45.96
N LEU A 155 -7.42 -7.44 44.75
CA LEU A 155 -6.16 -7.22 44.03
C LEU A 155 -5.61 -5.80 44.25
N THR A 156 -6.41 -4.89 44.84
CA THR A 156 -6.02 -3.50 45.00
C THR A 156 -6.45 -2.95 46.35
N SER A 157 -5.61 -2.07 46.94
CA SER A 157 -5.96 -1.24 48.10
C SER A 157 -6.50 0.14 47.66
N ALA A 158 -6.48 0.46 46.38
CA ALA A 158 -6.92 1.75 45.87
C ALA A 158 -8.45 1.89 45.97
N THR A 159 -8.92 3.01 46.45
CA THR A 159 -10.34 3.34 46.55
C THR A 159 -10.92 3.92 45.30
N THR A 160 -10.07 4.48 44.43
CA THR A 160 -10.44 5.01 43.11
C THR A 160 -10.04 4.00 42.05
N TRP A 161 -11.02 3.54 41.28
CA TRP A 161 -10.87 2.71 40.10
C TRP A 161 -11.15 3.55 38.85
N TYR A 162 -10.88 3.00 37.70
CA TYR A 162 -11.14 3.67 36.42
C TYR A 162 -11.97 2.77 35.54
N ALA A 163 -12.96 3.34 34.87
CA ALA A 163 -13.87 2.63 33.98
C ALA A 163 -13.85 3.23 32.58
N GLY A 164 -14.00 2.39 31.61
CA GLY A 164 -14.10 2.77 30.21
C GLY A 164 -14.87 1.71 29.40
N GLN A 165 -14.89 1.89 28.10
CA GLN A 165 -15.58 1.00 27.18
C GLN A 165 -14.76 0.82 25.91
N LEU A 166 -14.71 -0.41 25.37
CA LEU A 166 -14.21 -0.73 24.04
C LEU A 166 -15.41 -0.99 23.13
N ALA A 167 -15.52 -0.26 22.02
CA ALA A 167 -16.51 -0.55 20.98
C ALA A 167 -16.08 -1.74 20.11
N GLU A 168 -17.04 -2.35 19.45
CA GLU A 168 -16.74 -3.38 18.45
C GLU A 168 -15.84 -2.83 17.34
N LEU A 169 -14.97 -3.71 16.84
CA LEU A 169 -13.87 -3.34 15.95
C LEU A 169 -14.16 -3.78 14.51
N PRO A 170 -13.80 -2.97 13.51
CA PRO A 170 -13.77 -3.45 12.14
C PRO A 170 -12.66 -4.50 11.99
N LEU A 171 -13.00 -5.67 11.45
CA LEU A 171 -12.04 -6.72 11.11
C LEU A 171 -11.78 -6.71 9.61
N GLY A 172 -10.57 -6.27 9.23
CA GLY A 172 -10.17 -6.10 7.82
C GLY A 172 -10.80 -4.88 7.16
N LYS A 173 -12.12 -4.84 7.07
CA LYS A 173 -12.88 -3.73 6.46
C LYS A 173 -14.15 -3.45 7.27
N PRO A 174 -14.63 -2.19 7.32
CA PRO A 174 -15.95 -1.86 7.88
C PRO A 174 -17.08 -2.61 7.17
N PRO A 175 -18.24 -2.76 7.82
CA PRO A 175 -18.56 -2.28 9.17
C PRO A 175 -17.84 -3.04 10.27
N ALA A 176 -17.98 -2.58 11.55
CA ALA A 176 -17.51 -3.34 12.70
C ALA A 176 -18.08 -4.77 12.67
N ALA A 177 -17.28 -5.74 13.11
CA ALA A 177 -17.73 -7.13 13.16
C ALA A 177 -18.66 -7.34 14.36
N ASP A 178 -19.62 -8.25 14.22
CA ASP A 178 -20.36 -8.81 15.37
C ASP A 178 -19.43 -9.79 16.09
N LEU A 179 -18.69 -9.30 17.09
CA LEU A 179 -17.67 -10.07 17.77
C LEU A 179 -18.22 -11.13 18.70
N ASN A 180 -19.36 -10.86 19.34
CA ASN A 180 -19.99 -11.79 20.28
C ASN A 180 -21.07 -12.69 19.63
N GLY A 181 -21.42 -12.45 18.35
CA GLY A 181 -22.38 -13.27 17.59
C GLY A 181 -23.83 -13.04 17.97
N ASN A 182 -24.18 -11.88 18.55
CA ASN A 182 -25.54 -11.58 19.00
C ASN A 182 -26.45 -11.00 17.90
N GLY A 183 -25.94 -10.77 16.70
CA GLY A 183 -26.67 -10.21 15.55
C GLY A 183 -26.58 -8.69 15.44
N THR A 184 -25.81 -8.02 16.31
CA THR A 184 -25.51 -6.58 16.23
C THR A 184 -24.00 -6.38 16.10
N ASN A 185 -23.58 -5.20 15.68
CA ASN A 185 -22.16 -4.81 15.55
C ASN A 185 -21.92 -3.43 16.19
N THR A 186 -22.70 -3.10 17.20
CA THR A 186 -22.67 -1.82 17.90
C THR A 186 -22.46 -2.00 19.39
N ASP A 187 -22.04 -3.18 19.81
CA ASP A 187 -21.80 -3.49 21.22
C ASP A 187 -20.61 -2.73 21.78
N VAL A 188 -20.64 -2.49 23.06
CA VAL A 188 -19.54 -1.88 23.80
C VAL A 188 -19.19 -2.77 24.99
N PHE A 189 -17.92 -3.13 25.09
CA PHE A 189 -17.36 -4.00 26.12
C PHE A 189 -16.90 -3.16 27.30
N PRO A 190 -17.49 -3.33 28.51
CA PRO A 190 -17.08 -2.61 29.71
C PRO A 190 -15.65 -2.98 30.12
N VAL A 191 -14.87 -1.98 30.53
CA VAL A 191 -13.49 -2.13 31.03
C VAL A 191 -13.37 -1.49 32.40
N ILE A 192 -12.72 -2.19 33.33
CA ILE A 192 -12.29 -1.67 34.62
C ILE A 192 -10.77 -1.73 34.71
N VAL A 193 -10.16 -0.67 35.23
CA VAL A 193 -8.72 -0.59 35.51
C VAL A 193 -8.49 -0.25 36.97
N VAL A 194 -7.60 -1.02 37.62
CA VAL A 194 -7.23 -0.82 39.01
C VAL A 194 -5.72 -0.82 39.18
N LYS A 195 -5.24 -0.19 40.24
CA LYS A 195 -3.81 -0.21 40.62
C LYS A 195 -3.57 -1.38 41.58
N ALA A 196 -2.94 -2.45 41.11
CA ALA A 196 -2.47 -3.57 41.91
C ALA A 196 -1.03 -3.28 42.45
N PRO A 197 -0.50 -4.09 43.41
CA PRO A 197 0.86 -3.89 43.94
C PRO A 197 1.96 -3.95 42.89
N ASP A 198 1.76 -4.72 41.82
CA ASP A 198 2.70 -4.95 40.72
C ASP A 198 2.47 -4.07 39.49
N GLY A 199 1.41 -3.27 39.48
CA GLY A 199 1.14 -2.35 38.38
C GLY A 199 -0.33 -2.08 38.12
N TRP A 200 -0.64 -1.51 36.96
CA TRP A 200 -2.02 -1.35 36.50
C TRP A 200 -2.53 -2.65 35.88
N VAL A 201 -3.79 -2.97 36.13
CA VAL A 201 -4.47 -4.18 35.67
C VAL A 201 -5.82 -3.80 35.08
N ALA A 202 -6.14 -4.30 33.89
CA ALA A 202 -7.45 -4.16 33.26
C ALA A 202 -8.26 -5.46 33.32
N PHE A 203 -9.58 -5.31 33.41
CA PHE A 203 -10.57 -6.38 33.24
C PHE A 203 -11.56 -5.93 32.19
N LEU A 204 -11.87 -6.80 31.23
CA LEU A 204 -12.80 -6.57 30.14
C LEU A 204 -13.96 -7.56 30.28
N ASP A 205 -15.21 -7.06 30.35
CA ASP A 205 -16.43 -7.91 30.23
C ASP A 205 -16.50 -8.42 28.77
N SER A 206 -15.77 -9.50 28.51
CA SER A 206 -15.48 -9.98 27.15
C SER A 206 -16.66 -10.71 26.49
N ASN A 207 -17.57 -11.23 27.31
CA ASN A 207 -18.75 -11.97 26.89
C ASN A 207 -20.08 -11.19 27.11
N LEU A 208 -19.99 -9.95 27.61
CA LEU A 208 -21.10 -9.05 27.91
C LEU A 208 -22.14 -9.61 28.89
N ASN A 209 -21.73 -10.53 29.77
CA ASN A 209 -22.64 -11.13 30.77
C ASN A 209 -22.93 -10.20 31.96
N GLY A 210 -22.27 -9.02 32.01
CA GLY A 210 -22.46 -8.06 33.11
C GLY A 210 -21.65 -8.40 34.36
N SER A 211 -20.59 -9.19 34.24
CA SER A 211 -19.77 -9.66 35.36
C SER A 211 -18.28 -9.62 35.04
N PHE A 212 -17.48 -9.27 36.04
CA PHE A 212 -16.03 -9.42 35.99
C PHE A 212 -15.51 -10.64 36.79
N GLU A 213 -16.41 -11.50 37.31
CA GLU A 213 -16.02 -12.68 38.12
C GLU A 213 -15.25 -13.71 37.30
N ASP A 214 -15.60 -13.87 36.04
CA ASP A 214 -15.02 -14.83 35.10
C ASP A 214 -13.92 -14.24 34.22
N GLU A 215 -13.69 -12.93 34.29
CA GLU A 215 -12.73 -12.23 33.42
C GLU A 215 -11.29 -12.39 33.90
N MET A 216 -10.36 -12.56 32.94
CA MET A 216 -8.93 -12.64 33.23
C MET A 216 -8.31 -11.24 33.41
N PRO A 217 -7.39 -11.06 34.38
CA PRO A 217 -6.65 -9.82 34.50
C PRO A 217 -5.69 -9.63 33.31
N LEU A 218 -5.59 -8.43 32.81
CA LEU A 218 -4.60 -7.99 31.82
C LEU A 218 -3.62 -7.02 32.46
N HIS A 219 -2.40 -7.44 32.71
CA HIS A 219 -1.28 -6.58 33.04
C HIS A 219 -0.69 -5.92 31.78
N ASP A 220 0.22 -4.97 31.95
CA ASP A 220 1.03 -4.48 30.80
C ASP A 220 1.72 -5.67 30.12
N TYR A 221 1.60 -5.76 28.79
CA TYR A 221 2.09 -6.90 28.01
C TYR A 221 3.58 -7.20 28.28
N ARG A 222 4.38 -6.18 28.54
CA ARG A 222 5.80 -6.34 28.90
C ARG A 222 6.03 -7.14 30.19
N GLN A 223 5.06 -7.11 31.09
CA GLN A 223 5.15 -7.76 32.41
C GLN A 223 4.54 -9.16 32.39
N GLY A 224 3.27 -9.26 32.05
CA GLY A 224 2.49 -10.49 32.18
C GLY A 224 2.40 -11.31 30.90
N ARG A 225 2.46 -10.66 29.75
CA ARG A 225 2.21 -11.26 28.42
C ARG A 225 0.84 -11.91 28.30
N GLU A 226 -0.09 -11.50 29.15
CA GLU A 226 -1.46 -11.97 29.10
C GLU A 226 -2.17 -11.38 27.87
N THR A 227 -3.09 -12.18 27.34
CA THR A 227 -3.93 -11.80 26.23
C THR A 227 -5.34 -12.29 26.44
N ILE A 228 -6.32 -11.59 25.91
CA ILE A 228 -7.72 -12.02 25.84
C ILE A 228 -8.10 -12.25 24.38
N ALA A 229 -8.77 -13.36 24.11
CA ALA A 229 -9.40 -13.63 22.83
C ALA A 229 -10.86 -13.19 22.86
N LEU A 230 -11.24 -12.23 22.05
CA LEU A 230 -12.57 -11.65 22.01
C LEU A 230 -13.31 -12.11 20.74
N GLY A 231 -14.49 -12.71 20.95
CA GLY A 231 -15.41 -13.08 19.88
C GLY A 231 -15.30 -14.53 19.38
N ALA A 232 -16.27 -14.92 18.57
CA ALA A 232 -16.37 -16.26 17.96
C ALA A 232 -15.30 -16.49 16.88
N LYS A 233 -14.93 -15.42 16.14
CA LYS A 233 -13.72 -15.34 15.33
C LYS A 233 -12.73 -14.46 16.09
N PRO A 234 -11.93 -15.05 16.98
CA PRO A 234 -11.30 -14.26 18.02
C PRO A 234 -10.26 -13.30 17.49
N ILE A 235 -10.41 -12.04 17.89
CA ILE A 235 -9.34 -11.06 17.86
C ILE A 235 -8.59 -11.11 19.20
N THR A 236 -7.28 -11.16 19.16
CA THR A 236 -6.44 -11.19 20.35
C THR A 236 -6.15 -9.78 20.82
N LEU A 237 -6.46 -9.48 22.09
CA LEU A 237 -6.18 -8.21 22.75
C LEU A 237 -5.06 -8.37 23.77
N ALA A 238 -4.15 -7.42 23.82
CA ALA A 238 -3.17 -7.23 24.90
C ALA A 238 -3.33 -5.82 25.47
N ALA A 239 -2.81 -5.57 26.68
CA ALA A 239 -2.90 -4.26 27.32
C ALA A 239 -1.53 -3.57 27.42
N ASN A 240 -1.49 -2.27 27.21
CA ASN A 240 -0.41 -1.41 27.63
C ASN A 240 -0.95 -0.33 28.56
N PHE A 241 -0.12 0.03 29.53
CA PHE A 241 -0.38 1.12 30.46
C PHE A 241 0.71 2.19 30.36
N ASP A 242 0.26 3.44 30.27
CA ASP A 242 1.04 4.61 30.62
C ASP A 242 0.36 5.31 31.81
N GLU A 243 1.09 6.13 32.54
CA GLU A 243 0.57 6.86 33.68
C GLU A 243 0.94 8.34 33.57
N THR A 244 -0.04 9.20 33.77
CA THR A 244 0.19 10.66 33.85
C THR A 244 -0.41 11.18 35.16
N ALA A 245 0.41 11.72 36.05
CA ALA A 245 -0.01 12.26 37.34
C ALA A 245 -0.88 11.28 38.16
N GLY A 246 -0.56 9.99 38.14
CA GLY A 246 -1.29 8.97 38.89
C GLY A 246 -2.57 8.46 38.22
N VAL A 247 -2.90 8.93 37.02
CA VAL A 247 -4.05 8.49 36.23
C VAL A 247 -3.56 7.53 35.15
N PRO A 248 -4.14 6.31 35.03
CA PRO A 248 -3.76 5.37 34.00
C PRO A 248 -4.29 5.81 32.66
N LYS A 249 -3.52 5.49 31.63
CA LYS A 249 -3.89 5.51 30.23
C LYS A 249 -3.80 4.08 29.74
N LEU A 250 -4.90 3.53 29.25
CA LEU A 250 -4.99 2.17 28.72
C LEU A 250 -5.09 2.21 27.21
N ASP A 251 -4.18 1.47 26.56
CA ASP A 251 -4.27 1.10 25.16
C ASP A 251 -4.43 -0.42 25.08
N LEU A 252 -5.51 -0.88 24.44
CA LEU A 252 -5.70 -2.30 24.08
C LEU A 252 -5.12 -2.50 22.68
N ILE A 253 -4.15 -3.42 22.57
CA ILE A 253 -3.42 -3.63 21.32
C ILE A 253 -3.93 -4.88 20.65
N PHE A 254 -4.15 -4.79 19.34
CA PHE A 254 -4.67 -5.87 18.50
C PHE A 254 -4.23 -5.68 17.05
N ASP A 255 -4.38 -6.73 16.24
CA ASP A 255 -4.27 -6.66 14.77
C ASP A 255 -5.62 -6.94 14.14
N ASN A 256 -6.34 -5.87 13.80
CA ASN A 256 -7.62 -5.93 13.08
C ASN A 256 -7.48 -5.74 11.56
N GLY A 257 -6.27 -5.53 11.06
CA GLY A 257 -5.95 -5.48 9.63
C GLY A 257 -5.44 -6.82 9.07
N GLY A 258 -4.88 -7.68 9.92
CA GLY A 258 -4.30 -8.98 9.54
C GLY A 258 -3.05 -8.88 8.67
N HIS A 259 -2.54 -7.68 8.45
CA HIS A 259 -1.38 -7.44 7.60
C HIS A 259 -0.08 -7.50 8.42
N GLY A 260 -0.01 -6.83 9.56
CA GLY A 260 1.22 -6.78 10.38
C GLY A 260 1.61 -8.14 10.97
N THR A 261 0.62 -8.98 11.34
CA THR A 261 0.87 -10.36 11.76
C THR A 261 1.50 -11.18 10.63
N HIS A 262 1.02 -11.01 9.38
CA HIS A 262 1.57 -11.68 8.21
C HIS A 262 3.02 -11.24 7.94
N VAL A 263 3.29 -9.95 8.00
CA VAL A 263 4.61 -9.33 7.88
C VAL A 263 5.58 -9.85 8.95
N ALA A 264 5.12 -9.93 10.21
CA ALA A 264 5.90 -10.46 11.33
C ALA A 264 6.31 -11.93 11.11
N GLY A 265 5.39 -12.75 10.58
CA GLY A 265 5.65 -14.15 10.24
C GLY A 265 6.72 -14.31 9.16
N ILE A 266 6.71 -13.48 8.11
CA ILE A 266 7.76 -13.49 7.08
C ILE A 266 9.12 -13.11 7.66
N ALA A 267 9.16 -12.01 8.43
CA ALA A 267 10.42 -11.52 8.99
C ALA A 267 11.06 -12.52 9.96
N ALA A 268 10.27 -13.08 10.88
CA ALA A 268 10.83 -13.83 12.02
C ALA A 268 9.99 -15.00 12.55
N GLY A 269 8.98 -15.46 11.83
CA GLY A 269 8.17 -16.61 12.26
C GLY A 269 9.03 -17.84 12.59
N HIS A 270 8.66 -18.61 13.61
CA HIS A 270 9.31 -19.87 13.98
C HIS A 270 8.29 -20.98 14.15
N ASN A 271 8.45 -22.07 13.39
CA ASN A 271 7.49 -23.18 13.34
C ASN A 271 6.06 -22.69 13.08
N LEU A 272 5.89 -21.81 12.06
CA LEU A 272 4.59 -21.29 11.66
C LEU A 272 3.59 -22.43 11.49
N PHE A 273 2.36 -22.21 11.95
CA PHE A 273 1.28 -23.21 11.93
C PHE A 273 1.61 -24.52 12.68
N ASN A 274 2.51 -24.48 13.67
CA ASN A 274 3.03 -25.66 14.38
C ASN A 274 3.73 -26.68 13.47
N VAL A 275 4.22 -26.23 12.30
CA VAL A 275 4.99 -27.07 11.38
C VAL A 275 6.48 -26.87 11.63
N ALA A 276 7.14 -27.93 12.11
CA ALA A 276 8.57 -27.89 12.42
C ALA A 276 9.41 -27.51 11.18
N GLY A 277 10.22 -26.47 11.30
CA GLY A 277 11.07 -25.94 10.24
C GLY A 277 10.37 -25.10 9.19
N PHE A 278 9.06 -24.84 9.30
CA PHE A 278 8.38 -23.85 8.47
C PHE A 278 8.51 -22.48 9.13
N ASP A 279 9.60 -21.82 8.82
CA ASP A 279 10.04 -20.60 9.46
C ASP A 279 10.03 -19.42 8.49
N GLY A 280 9.90 -18.22 9.04
CA GLY A 280 10.27 -16.98 8.35
C GLY A 280 11.80 -16.88 8.15
N VAL A 281 12.26 -15.70 7.71
CA VAL A 281 13.67 -15.49 7.34
C VAL A 281 14.60 -15.56 8.55
N ALA A 282 14.26 -14.93 9.68
CA ALA A 282 15.09 -14.80 10.89
C ALA A 282 14.37 -15.35 12.15
N PRO A 283 14.16 -16.67 12.27
CA PRO A 283 13.33 -17.26 13.35
C PRO A 283 13.92 -17.08 14.75
N GLY A 284 15.21 -16.75 14.89
CA GLY A 284 15.85 -16.42 16.16
C GLY A 284 15.65 -14.98 16.62
N ALA A 285 15.21 -14.07 15.75
CA ALA A 285 14.98 -12.67 16.09
C ALA A 285 13.75 -12.50 17.01
N GLN A 286 13.79 -11.47 17.85
CA GLN A 286 12.66 -11.04 18.66
C GLN A 286 11.94 -9.85 18.01
N LEU A 287 10.65 -9.68 18.26
CA LEU A 287 9.78 -8.72 17.61
C LEU A 287 9.30 -7.62 18.56
N LEU A 288 9.22 -6.39 18.04
CA LEU A 288 8.42 -5.29 18.58
C LEU A 288 7.22 -5.12 17.64
N GLY A 289 6.00 -5.33 18.11
CA GLY A 289 4.78 -5.06 17.36
C GLY A 289 4.30 -3.62 17.61
N LEU A 290 4.42 -2.76 16.60
CA LEU A 290 4.19 -1.33 16.69
C LEU A 290 3.04 -0.96 15.76
N LYS A 291 1.82 -0.90 16.33
CA LYS A 291 0.61 -0.56 15.57
C LYS A 291 0.62 0.94 15.24
N ILE A 292 0.65 1.27 13.95
CA ILE A 292 0.62 2.65 13.45
C ILE A 292 -0.67 2.96 12.68
N ALA A 293 -1.36 1.95 12.14
CA ALA A 293 -2.54 2.09 11.33
C ALA A 293 -3.82 1.97 12.16
N ASN A 294 -4.82 2.81 11.84
CA ASN A 294 -6.14 2.83 12.44
C ASN A 294 -7.18 2.35 11.43
N SER A 295 -7.68 1.12 11.60
CA SER A 295 -8.62 0.50 10.67
C SER A 295 -10.02 1.13 10.73
N ALA A 296 -10.42 1.68 11.88
CA ALA A 296 -11.67 2.41 12.01
C ALA A 296 -11.68 3.73 11.22
N ARG A 297 -10.50 4.20 10.78
CA ARG A 297 -10.32 5.41 9.95
C ARG A 297 -9.81 5.10 8.55
N GLY A 298 -10.04 3.90 8.05
CA GLY A 298 -9.64 3.51 6.71
C GLY A 298 -8.28 2.83 6.61
N GLY A 299 -7.70 2.40 7.72
CA GLY A 299 -6.38 1.77 7.76
C GLY A 299 -5.24 2.78 7.62
N ILE A 300 -5.51 4.07 7.77
CA ILE A 300 -4.52 5.14 7.67
C ILE A 300 -3.59 5.18 8.89
N SER A 301 -2.35 5.61 8.68
CA SER A 301 -1.49 6.02 9.77
C SER A 301 -1.97 7.35 10.35
N VAL A 302 -2.17 7.42 11.66
CA VAL A 302 -2.61 8.68 12.28
C VAL A 302 -1.43 9.61 12.56
N ASN A 303 -1.73 10.89 12.84
CA ASN A 303 -0.74 11.96 12.99
C ASN A 303 0.51 11.56 13.78
N GLY A 304 1.65 11.61 13.12
CA GLY A 304 2.95 11.33 13.70
C GLY A 304 3.15 9.91 14.24
N SER A 305 2.21 8.96 13.99
CA SER A 305 2.30 7.60 14.51
C SER A 305 3.57 6.88 14.08
N MET A 306 3.97 7.04 12.81
CA MET A 306 5.22 6.46 12.30
C MET A 306 6.44 7.01 13.04
N GLN A 307 6.52 8.35 13.20
CA GLN A 307 7.63 8.98 13.91
C GLN A 307 7.72 8.51 15.36
N ARG A 308 6.59 8.51 16.09
CA ARG A 308 6.55 8.04 17.48
C ARG A 308 6.97 6.57 17.60
N ALA A 309 6.54 5.71 16.67
CA ALA A 309 6.89 4.31 16.67
C ALA A 309 8.39 4.06 16.42
N MET A 310 8.99 4.76 15.45
CA MET A 310 10.44 4.69 15.16
C MET A 310 11.27 5.11 16.39
N GLU A 311 10.95 6.29 16.97
CA GLU A 311 11.62 6.83 18.13
C GLU A 311 11.49 5.92 19.36
N TYR A 312 10.32 5.30 19.55
CA TYR A 312 10.10 4.33 20.62
C TYR A 312 10.98 3.10 20.45
N ALA A 313 10.99 2.51 19.23
CA ALA A 313 11.77 1.31 18.94
C ALA A 313 13.27 1.53 19.13
N ALA A 314 13.79 2.68 18.68
CA ALA A 314 15.20 3.04 18.85
C ALA A 314 15.56 3.12 20.35
N ARG A 315 14.78 3.87 21.15
CA ARG A 315 14.99 3.97 22.59
C ARG A 315 14.89 2.61 23.30
N TYR A 316 13.93 1.77 22.89
CA TYR A 316 13.77 0.41 23.44
C TYR A 316 15.01 -0.46 23.20
N ALA A 317 15.55 -0.43 22.00
CA ALA A 317 16.75 -1.16 21.61
C ALA A 317 18.01 -0.65 22.30
N GLU A 318 18.19 0.68 22.35
CA GLU A 318 19.32 1.35 23.01
C GLU A 318 19.39 1.02 24.51
N GLN A 319 18.26 1.10 25.22
CA GLN A 319 18.17 0.76 26.66
C GLN A 319 18.59 -0.68 26.96
N ARG A 320 18.49 -1.57 25.97
CA ARG A 320 18.84 -2.99 26.08
C ARG A 320 20.14 -3.37 25.39
N ASN A 321 20.81 -2.40 24.77
CA ASN A 321 22.02 -2.59 23.96
C ASN A 321 21.84 -3.72 22.92
N LEU A 322 20.69 -3.73 22.24
CA LEU A 322 20.38 -4.69 21.17
C LEU A 322 20.37 -4.00 19.82
N PRO A 323 20.89 -4.66 18.76
CA PRO A 323 20.71 -4.19 17.41
C PRO A 323 19.24 -4.15 17.00
N LEU A 324 18.89 -3.16 16.17
CA LEU A 324 17.53 -2.92 15.70
C LEU A 324 17.47 -2.93 14.17
N VAL A 325 16.54 -3.70 13.65
CA VAL A 325 16.04 -3.59 12.28
C VAL A 325 14.59 -3.11 12.34
N LEU A 326 14.24 -2.11 11.57
CA LEU A 326 12.85 -1.67 11.40
C LEU A 326 12.30 -2.15 10.07
N ASN A 327 11.02 -2.50 10.06
CA ASN A 327 10.26 -2.79 8.85
C ASN A 327 8.99 -1.95 8.82
N LEU A 328 8.75 -1.28 7.70
CA LEU A 328 7.53 -0.55 7.42
C LEU A 328 6.95 -1.03 6.08
N SER A 329 5.89 -1.83 6.17
CA SER A 329 5.19 -2.35 5.00
C SER A 329 3.97 -1.50 4.66
N PHE A 330 4.15 -0.19 4.60
CA PHE A 330 3.14 0.82 4.38
C PHE A 330 3.66 1.91 3.45
N GLY A 331 2.77 2.59 2.73
CA GLY A 331 3.11 3.75 1.90
C GLY A 331 1.95 4.22 1.05
N VAL A 332 2.07 5.43 0.53
CA VAL A 332 1.16 6.05 -0.43
C VAL A 332 1.91 6.41 -1.72
N GLY A 333 1.17 6.76 -2.77
CA GLY A 333 1.73 7.02 -4.09
C GLY A 333 2.71 8.19 -4.15
N ASN A 334 3.54 8.22 -5.19
CA ASN A 334 4.54 9.25 -5.41
C ASN A 334 3.98 10.44 -6.18
N GLU A 335 3.92 11.61 -5.56
CA GLU A 335 3.66 12.89 -6.25
C GLU A 335 4.65 13.99 -5.87
N VAL A 336 5.57 13.71 -4.95
CA VAL A 336 6.52 14.69 -4.41
C VAL A 336 7.98 14.26 -4.53
N GLU A 337 8.25 13.14 -5.17
CA GLU A 337 9.56 12.62 -5.59
C GLU A 337 10.64 12.70 -4.49
N GLY A 338 10.40 12.02 -3.35
CA GLY A 338 11.33 11.96 -2.22
C GLY A 338 11.45 13.26 -1.42
N ARG A 339 10.43 14.13 -1.50
CA ARG A 339 10.37 15.41 -0.76
C ARG A 339 9.19 15.49 0.20
N ALA A 340 8.51 14.39 0.47
CA ALA A 340 7.49 14.34 1.51
C ALA A 340 8.12 14.60 2.88
N VAL A 341 7.35 15.19 3.78
CA VAL A 341 7.81 15.47 5.15
C VAL A 341 8.23 14.20 5.86
N ILE A 342 7.50 13.10 5.63
CA ILE A 342 7.83 11.80 6.22
C ILE A 342 9.18 11.25 5.73
N ASP A 343 9.55 11.46 4.44
CA ASP A 343 10.87 11.07 3.94
C ASP A 343 11.99 11.75 4.73
N SER A 344 11.82 13.07 4.95
CA SER A 344 12.78 13.87 5.74
C SER A 344 12.84 13.43 7.21
N ILE A 345 11.72 12.97 7.79
CA ILE A 345 11.68 12.43 9.16
C ILE A 345 12.43 11.10 9.23
N VAL A 346 12.21 10.20 8.26
CA VAL A 346 12.91 8.91 8.17
C VAL A 346 14.42 9.13 8.02
N ASP A 347 14.83 10.02 7.12
CA ASP A 347 16.25 10.31 6.90
C ASP A 347 16.90 10.93 8.15
N ALA A 348 16.24 11.90 8.79
CA ALA A 348 16.72 12.49 10.03
C ALA A 348 16.84 11.47 11.17
N PHE A 349 15.87 10.56 11.28
CA PHE A 349 15.92 9.45 12.24
C PHE A 349 17.12 8.54 11.98
N LEU A 350 17.38 8.15 10.73
CA LEU A 350 18.51 7.28 10.39
C LEU A 350 19.87 7.95 10.55
N VAL A 351 19.95 9.27 10.36
CA VAL A 351 21.16 10.05 10.71
C VAL A 351 21.38 10.06 12.22
N ALA A 352 20.34 10.17 13.03
CA ALA A 352 20.42 10.14 14.50
C ALA A 352 20.73 8.74 15.04
N HIS A 353 20.27 7.68 14.34
CA HIS A 353 20.42 6.27 14.74
C HIS A 353 21.14 5.44 13.67
N PRO A 354 22.43 5.70 13.37
CA PRO A 354 23.16 5.11 12.25
C PRO A 354 23.42 3.60 12.36
N ALA A 355 23.03 2.96 13.45
CA ALA A 355 23.08 1.52 13.64
C ALA A 355 21.76 0.82 13.26
N VAL A 356 20.68 1.56 12.98
CA VAL A 356 19.36 1.01 12.62
C VAL A 356 19.30 0.75 11.13
N VAL A 357 19.03 -0.49 10.74
CA VAL A 357 18.65 -0.83 9.37
C VAL A 357 17.15 -0.66 9.22
N PHE A 358 16.69 0.06 8.21
CA PHE A 358 15.27 0.29 7.98
C PHE A 358 14.85 -0.15 6.58
N THR A 359 14.00 -1.17 6.49
CA THR A 359 13.42 -1.67 5.24
C THR A 359 12.00 -1.13 5.07
N ILE A 360 11.71 -0.55 3.92
CA ILE A 360 10.42 0.05 3.59
C ILE A 360 9.94 -0.49 2.25
N SER A 361 8.66 -0.83 2.14
CA SER A 361 8.06 -1.26 0.86
C SER A 361 8.08 -0.14 -0.17
N ALA A 362 8.45 -0.45 -1.43
CA ALA A 362 8.55 0.53 -2.51
C ALA A 362 7.18 1.01 -3.02
N GLY A 363 6.11 0.26 -2.75
CA GLY A 363 4.76 0.50 -3.27
C GLY A 363 4.30 -0.53 -4.30
N ASN A 364 3.01 -0.51 -4.61
CA ASN A 364 2.35 -1.51 -5.47
C ASN A 364 1.71 -0.91 -6.74
N ASP A 365 2.08 0.31 -7.11
CA ASP A 365 1.53 1.04 -8.24
C ASP A 365 2.28 0.78 -9.56
N GLY A 366 3.21 -0.20 -9.59
CA GLY A 366 3.92 -0.63 -10.78
C GLY A 366 3.03 -1.34 -11.82
N PRO A 367 3.57 -1.61 -13.00
CA PRO A 367 4.95 -1.44 -13.42
C PRO A 367 5.28 -0.07 -14.02
N GLY A 368 4.36 0.88 -13.99
CA GLY A 368 4.58 2.23 -14.49
C GLY A 368 5.78 2.91 -13.84
N LEU A 369 6.43 3.80 -14.59
CA LEU A 369 7.63 4.49 -14.14
C LEU A 369 7.29 5.66 -13.20
N SER A 370 8.19 5.91 -12.23
CA SER A 370 8.01 6.96 -11.21
C SER A 370 6.82 6.70 -10.30
N THR A 371 6.75 5.46 -9.77
CA THR A 371 5.64 5.01 -8.91
C THR A 371 6.10 4.62 -7.50
N VAL A 372 7.40 4.78 -7.17
CA VAL A 372 7.87 4.53 -5.79
C VAL A 372 7.26 5.57 -4.85
N GLY A 373 6.46 5.08 -3.91
CA GLY A 373 5.73 5.92 -2.96
C GLY A 373 6.53 6.30 -1.72
N PHE A 374 6.03 7.26 -0.94
CA PHE A 374 6.63 7.59 0.34
C PHE A 374 5.98 6.80 1.49
N PRO A 375 6.74 6.46 2.58
CA PRO A 375 8.14 6.83 2.84
C PRO A 375 9.19 5.89 2.23
N GLY A 376 8.83 4.96 1.32
CA GLY A 376 9.77 4.15 0.56
C GLY A 376 10.72 4.96 -0.33
N SER A 377 10.41 6.24 -0.56
CA SER A 377 11.20 7.24 -1.27
C SER A 377 12.32 7.88 -0.44
N ALA A 378 12.36 7.67 0.87
CA ALA A 378 13.41 8.21 1.75
C ALA A 378 14.81 7.75 1.30
N ASP A 379 15.79 8.65 1.37
CA ASP A 379 17.12 8.41 0.81
C ASP A 379 17.89 7.30 1.53
N LEU A 380 17.84 7.29 2.86
CA LEU A 380 18.68 6.45 3.72
C LEU A 380 18.03 5.12 4.10
N ALA A 381 16.72 4.97 3.90
CA ALA A 381 16.04 3.70 4.08
C ALA A 381 16.27 2.77 2.88
N LEU A 382 16.25 1.48 3.13
CA LEU A 382 16.23 0.45 2.08
C LEU A 382 14.81 0.33 1.52
N SER A 383 14.57 0.85 0.33
CA SER A 383 13.34 0.68 -0.42
C SER A 383 13.31 -0.67 -1.12
N ILE A 384 12.31 -1.48 -0.82
CA ILE A 384 12.26 -2.88 -1.25
C ILE A 384 11.13 -3.10 -2.26
N GLY A 385 11.50 -3.42 -3.49
CA GLY A 385 10.58 -3.87 -4.52
C GLY A 385 10.30 -5.38 -4.42
N ALA A 386 9.38 -5.88 -5.24
CA ALA A 386 8.86 -7.23 -5.13
C ALA A 386 9.28 -8.14 -6.30
N VAL A 387 9.64 -9.37 -5.95
CA VAL A 387 9.74 -10.51 -6.84
C VAL A 387 8.47 -11.36 -6.72
N PHE A 388 7.94 -11.84 -7.83
CA PHE A 388 6.92 -12.88 -7.84
C PHE A 388 7.63 -14.25 -7.87
N PRO A 389 7.62 -15.02 -6.76
CA PRO A 389 8.34 -16.28 -6.69
C PRO A 389 7.72 -17.34 -7.61
N GLY A 390 8.56 -18.05 -8.33
CA GLY A 390 8.13 -19.08 -9.29
C GLY A 390 7.31 -20.20 -8.66
N ALA A 391 7.51 -20.48 -7.37
CA ALA A 391 6.72 -21.44 -6.60
C ALA A 391 5.22 -21.13 -6.59
N PHE A 392 4.82 -19.86 -6.65
CA PHE A 392 3.41 -19.43 -6.74
C PHE A 392 2.89 -19.44 -8.17
N ALA A 393 3.75 -19.27 -9.17
CA ALA A 393 3.35 -19.36 -10.57
C ALA A 393 3.08 -20.83 -10.98
N ARG A 394 4.00 -21.73 -10.64
CA ARG A 394 3.90 -23.17 -10.87
C ARG A 394 4.60 -23.87 -9.70
N PRO A 395 3.84 -24.45 -8.77
CA PRO A 395 4.40 -25.27 -7.71
C PRO A 395 5.23 -26.42 -8.25
N ALA A 396 6.30 -26.77 -7.55
CA ALA A 396 7.14 -27.90 -7.91
C ALA A 396 6.32 -29.19 -7.93
N GLN A 397 6.43 -29.94 -9.04
CA GLN A 397 5.82 -31.25 -9.20
C GLN A 397 6.90 -32.25 -9.60
N ALA A 398 6.74 -33.52 -9.25
CA ALA A 398 7.68 -34.56 -9.63
C ALA A 398 7.92 -34.56 -11.15
N GLY A 399 9.18 -34.41 -11.56
CA GLY A 399 9.60 -34.41 -12.96
C GLY A 399 9.41 -33.08 -13.72
N THR A 400 8.90 -32.01 -13.05
CA THR A 400 8.74 -30.70 -13.67
C THR A 400 9.63 -29.69 -12.93
N PRO A 401 10.54 -28.94 -13.60
CA PRO A 401 11.30 -27.89 -12.96
C PRO A 401 10.37 -26.82 -12.37
N PRO A 402 10.71 -26.21 -11.20
CA PRO A 402 9.96 -25.07 -10.69
C PRO A 402 10.02 -23.91 -11.71
N ALA A 403 9.00 -23.07 -11.71
CA ALA A 403 9.05 -21.84 -12.47
C ALA A 403 10.13 -20.92 -11.87
N LEU A 404 10.76 -20.11 -12.73
CA LEU A 404 11.71 -19.09 -12.30
C LEU A 404 11.00 -17.95 -11.59
N ASP A 405 11.70 -17.32 -10.68
CA ASP A 405 11.29 -16.05 -10.10
C ASP A 405 11.28 -14.97 -11.18
N VAL A 406 10.32 -14.04 -11.11
CA VAL A 406 10.23 -12.90 -12.02
C VAL A 406 9.95 -11.63 -11.24
N LEU A 407 10.25 -10.46 -11.81
CA LEU A 407 9.86 -9.19 -11.18
C LEU A 407 8.34 -9.11 -11.01
N GLY A 408 7.90 -8.71 -9.84
CA GLY A 408 6.48 -8.45 -9.58
C GLY A 408 6.00 -7.28 -10.45
N TRP A 409 4.98 -7.53 -11.28
CA TRP A 409 4.45 -6.48 -12.17
C TRP A 409 3.79 -5.34 -11.40
N TRP A 410 3.31 -5.59 -10.19
CA TRP A 410 2.73 -4.58 -9.31
C TRP A 410 3.78 -3.75 -8.55
N SER A 411 5.02 -4.23 -8.47
CA SER A 411 6.10 -3.52 -7.75
C SER A 411 6.34 -2.15 -8.35
N SER A 412 6.32 -1.11 -7.54
CA SER A 412 6.62 0.25 -7.97
C SER A 412 8.02 0.38 -8.55
N ARG A 413 8.18 1.28 -9.51
CA ARG A 413 9.41 1.53 -10.27
C ARG A 413 9.94 2.94 -10.02
N GLY A 414 11.25 3.06 -10.13
CA GLY A 414 11.92 4.35 -10.07
C GLY A 414 11.68 5.21 -11.31
N GLY A 415 12.38 6.29 -11.36
CA GLY A 415 12.35 7.32 -12.41
C GLY A 415 13.06 8.54 -11.87
N GLU A 416 12.35 9.48 -11.25
CA GLU A 416 12.92 10.59 -10.50
C GLU A 416 13.70 10.15 -9.25
N LEU A 417 13.48 8.90 -8.81
CA LEU A 417 14.18 8.31 -7.68
C LEU A 417 15.06 7.15 -8.12
N ALA A 418 16.25 7.05 -7.55
CA ALA A 418 17.13 5.89 -7.66
C ALA A 418 16.68 4.77 -6.71
N LYS A 419 15.42 4.38 -6.83
CA LYS A 419 14.73 3.36 -6.03
C LYS A 419 13.97 2.41 -6.98
N PRO A 420 13.58 1.18 -6.53
CA PRO A 420 13.92 0.58 -5.24
C PRO A 420 15.44 0.32 -5.12
N ASP A 421 15.95 0.05 -3.89
CA ASP A 421 17.35 -0.34 -3.68
C ASP A 421 17.60 -1.79 -4.05
N LEU A 422 16.62 -2.65 -3.75
CA LEU A 422 16.65 -4.10 -3.89
C LEU A 422 15.25 -4.63 -4.19
N VAL A 423 15.19 -5.87 -4.68
CA VAL A 423 13.95 -6.64 -4.77
C VAL A 423 14.08 -7.96 -4.03
N THR A 424 13.02 -8.35 -3.30
CA THR A 424 12.97 -9.63 -2.56
C THR A 424 11.60 -10.28 -2.78
N PRO A 425 11.39 -11.55 -2.37
CA PRO A 425 10.12 -12.23 -2.55
C PRO A 425 8.93 -11.43 -2.01
N GLY A 426 8.00 -11.06 -2.89
CA GLY A 426 6.82 -10.25 -2.59
C GLY A 426 5.52 -11.05 -2.51
N VAL A 427 5.57 -12.38 -2.44
CA VAL A 427 4.41 -13.24 -2.17
C VAL A 427 4.85 -14.32 -1.20
N ALA A 428 4.09 -14.51 -0.13
CA ALA A 428 4.37 -15.54 0.86
C ALA A 428 3.07 -16.11 1.47
N PHE A 429 3.16 -17.35 1.96
CA PHE A 429 2.21 -17.93 2.89
C PHE A 429 2.73 -17.72 4.31
N SER A 430 2.03 -16.94 5.12
CA SER A 430 2.48 -16.56 6.46
C SER A 430 1.34 -16.49 7.46
N ALA A 431 1.67 -16.30 8.73
CA ALA A 431 0.72 -16.19 9.81
C ALA A 431 -0.29 -15.05 9.60
N VAL A 432 -1.51 -15.27 10.03
CA VAL A 432 -2.56 -14.23 10.11
C VAL A 432 -3.29 -14.37 11.45
N PRO A 433 -3.95 -13.32 11.96
CA PRO A 433 -4.84 -13.44 13.10
C PRO A 433 -5.93 -14.48 12.86
N ARG A 434 -6.44 -15.09 13.91
CA ARG A 434 -7.44 -16.16 13.80
C ARG A 434 -8.71 -15.74 13.06
N TRP A 435 -9.12 -14.48 13.20
CA TRP A 435 -10.28 -13.94 12.48
C TRP A 435 -10.05 -13.84 10.97
N ASP A 436 -8.77 -13.77 10.50
CA ASP A 436 -8.38 -13.63 9.08
C ASP A 436 -7.96 -14.98 8.44
N THR A 437 -8.24 -16.11 9.12
CA THR A 437 -7.94 -17.46 8.62
C THR A 437 -8.54 -17.68 7.22
N GLY A 438 -7.72 -18.16 6.29
CA GLY A 438 -8.03 -18.31 4.87
C GLY A 438 -7.33 -17.28 3.98
N ASN A 439 -6.70 -16.24 4.56
CA ASN A 439 -5.98 -15.18 3.88
C ASN A 439 -4.45 -15.22 4.15
N GLU A 440 -3.90 -16.41 4.39
CA GLU A 440 -2.48 -16.63 4.68
C GLU A 440 -1.56 -16.33 3.49
N ILE A 441 -2.07 -16.34 2.26
CA ILE A 441 -1.31 -15.93 1.07
C ILE A 441 -1.58 -14.46 0.80
N LYS A 442 -0.56 -13.64 0.99
CA LYS A 442 -0.63 -12.21 0.62
C LYS A 442 0.50 -11.89 -0.36
N GLY A 443 0.27 -10.86 -1.19
CA GLY A 443 1.22 -10.40 -2.20
C GLY A 443 1.35 -8.89 -2.19
N GLY A 444 2.56 -8.38 -2.39
CA GLY A 444 2.89 -6.96 -2.39
C GLY A 444 4.35 -6.72 -2.03
N THR A 445 4.83 -5.52 -2.24
CA THR A 445 6.12 -5.06 -1.70
C THR A 445 6.13 -5.09 -0.17
N SER A 446 4.96 -5.09 0.45
CA SER A 446 4.74 -5.32 1.88
C SER A 446 5.22 -6.69 2.37
N MET A 447 5.31 -7.72 1.49
CA MET A 447 5.86 -9.04 1.82
C MET A 447 7.36 -9.10 1.53
N ALA A 448 7.81 -8.28 0.60
CA ALA A 448 9.22 -8.15 0.24
C ALA A 448 10.04 -7.43 1.34
N ALA A 449 9.53 -6.33 1.87
CA ALA A 449 10.23 -5.54 2.90
C ALA A 449 10.60 -6.37 4.16
N PRO A 450 9.68 -7.16 4.78
CA PRO A 450 10.02 -7.99 5.94
C PRO A 450 10.97 -9.14 5.59
N HIS A 451 10.96 -9.63 4.37
CA HIS A 451 11.96 -10.59 3.90
C HIS A 451 13.37 -9.97 3.97
N ALA A 452 13.53 -8.74 3.46
CA ALA A 452 14.78 -7.98 3.53
C ALA A 452 15.17 -7.64 4.99
N ALA A 453 14.20 -7.30 5.86
CA ALA A 453 14.45 -7.11 7.30
C ALA A 453 15.01 -8.36 7.95
N GLY A 454 14.46 -9.51 7.63
CA GLY A 454 14.97 -10.81 8.09
C GLY A 454 16.40 -11.09 7.60
N LEU A 455 16.72 -10.78 6.33
CA LEU A 455 18.11 -10.90 5.81
C LEU A 455 19.07 -10.03 6.61
N ALA A 456 18.71 -8.77 6.86
CA ALA A 456 19.52 -7.86 7.66
C ALA A 456 19.72 -8.41 9.09
N ALA A 457 18.67 -8.93 9.72
CA ALA A 457 18.76 -9.53 11.06
C ALA A 457 19.67 -10.76 11.09
N CYS A 458 19.63 -11.64 10.07
CA CYS A 458 20.54 -12.77 9.95
C CYS A 458 21.99 -12.34 9.81
N LEU A 459 22.29 -11.30 8.99
CA LEU A 459 23.63 -10.76 8.83
C LEU A 459 24.16 -10.15 10.13
N ILE A 460 23.37 -9.34 10.81
CA ILE A 460 23.74 -8.74 12.10
C ILE A 460 23.99 -9.84 13.13
N SER A 461 23.10 -10.83 13.22
CA SER A 461 23.24 -11.99 14.13
C SER A 461 24.51 -12.78 13.85
N ALA A 462 24.85 -13.03 12.58
CA ALA A 462 26.08 -13.70 12.19
C ALA A 462 27.32 -12.90 12.65
N MET A 463 27.35 -11.60 12.38
CA MET A 463 28.49 -10.77 12.73
C MET A 463 28.66 -10.59 14.25
N LEU A 464 27.56 -10.54 15.02
CA LEU A 464 27.63 -10.55 16.48
C LEU A 464 28.27 -11.85 17.01
N GLN A 465 27.95 -12.99 16.42
CA GLN A 465 28.54 -14.28 16.80
C GLN A 465 29.98 -14.41 16.36
N GLU A 466 30.40 -13.72 15.29
CA GLU A 466 31.80 -13.55 14.91
C GLU A 466 32.56 -12.50 15.77
N GLY A 467 31.91 -11.95 16.80
CA GLY A 467 32.50 -10.93 17.68
C GLY A 467 32.65 -9.55 17.05
N ARG A 468 31.94 -9.25 15.94
CA ARG A 468 32.04 -7.98 15.21
C ARG A 468 30.70 -7.24 15.25
N LYS A 469 30.77 -5.93 15.49
CA LYS A 469 29.63 -5.02 15.27
C LYS A 469 29.69 -4.51 13.84
N VAL A 470 28.54 -4.43 13.19
CA VAL A 470 28.39 -3.86 11.85
C VAL A 470 27.46 -2.66 11.89
N SER A 471 27.72 -1.67 11.04
CA SER A 471 26.85 -0.51 10.84
C SER A 471 25.71 -0.84 9.86
N ALA A 472 24.64 -0.04 9.89
CA ALA A 472 23.58 -0.15 8.90
C ALA A 472 24.10 0.03 7.46
N ALA A 473 25.04 0.95 7.24
CA ALA A 473 25.66 1.16 5.94
C ALA A 473 26.40 -0.07 5.42
N GLU A 474 27.11 -0.83 6.30
CA GLU A 474 27.76 -2.09 5.89
C GLU A 474 26.73 -3.17 5.54
N VAL A 475 25.66 -3.31 6.32
CA VAL A 475 24.60 -4.28 6.04
C VAL A 475 23.88 -3.95 4.72
N ALA A 476 23.51 -2.69 4.52
CA ALA A 476 22.86 -2.23 3.28
C ALA A 476 23.78 -2.43 2.05
N GLN A 477 25.07 -2.09 2.18
CA GLN A 477 26.04 -2.29 1.11
C GLN A 477 26.27 -3.77 0.81
N ALA A 478 26.36 -4.63 1.82
CA ALA A 478 26.50 -6.07 1.65
C ALA A 478 25.31 -6.69 0.91
N LEU A 479 24.09 -6.26 1.24
CA LEU A 479 22.89 -6.69 0.53
C LEU A 479 22.90 -6.22 -0.94
N ARG A 480 23.23 -4.95 -1.21
CA ARG A 480 23.33 -4.42 -2.58
C ARG A 480 24.47 -5.09 -3.37
N ALA A 481 25.63 -5.29 -2.77
CA ALA A 481 26.79 -5.90 -3.45
C ALA A 481 26.62 -7.41 -3.73
N SER A 482 25.76 -8.10 -2.97
CA SER A 482 25.43 -9.52 -3.16
C SER A 482 24.29 -9.74 -4.14
N ALA A 483 23.61 -8.68 -4.58
CA ALA A 483 22.41 -8.80 -5.37
C ALA A 483 22.68 -9.23 -6.82
N VAL A 484 21.75 -10.02 -7.35
CA VAL A 484 21.78 -10.54 -8.72
C VAL A 484 20.61 -9.90 -9.50
N PRO A 485 20.89 -9.14 -10.55
CA PRO A 485 19.84 -8.51 -11.35
C PRO A 485 19.14 -9.52 -12.27
N PHE A 486 17.87 -9.25 -12.60
CA PHE A 486 17.13 -9.98 -13.61
C PHE A 486 17.58 -9.59 -15.03
N ALA A 487 17.66 -10.58 -15.91
CA ALA A 487 17.98 -10.33 -17.31
C ALA A 487 16.89 -9.45 -17.96
N GLY A 488 17.31 -8.34 -18.55
CA GLY A 488 16.42 -7.38 -19.22
C GLY A 488 15.74 -6.35 -18.32
N ALA A 489 15.91 -6.43 -17.01
CA ALA A 489 15.49 -5.37 -16.08
C ALA A 489 16.56 -4.26 -16.01
N THR A 490 16.16 -3.12 -15.47
CA THR A 490 17.03 -1.95 -15.31
C THR A 490 17.10 -1.53 -13.85
N ALA A 491 18.06 -0.67 -13.51
CA ALA A 491 18.22 -0.19 -12.14
C ALA A 491 16.95 0.51 -11.56
N ILE A 492 16.09 1.09 -12.40
CA ILE A 492 14.82 1.68 -11.94
C ILE A 492 13.73 0.64 -11.74
N ASP A 493 13.88 -0.58 -12.28
CA ASP A 493 12.93 -1.67 -12.09
C ASP A 493 13.22 -2.46 -10.81
N GLU A 494 14.47 -2.63 -10.42
CA GLU A 494 14.90 -3.59 -9.40
C GLU A 494 16.01 -3.12 -8.45
N GLY A 495 16.54 -1.91 -8.64
CA GLY A 495 17.73 -1.45 -7.92
C GLY A 495 18.96 -2.29 -8.26
N ALA A 496 19.59 -2.88 -7.23
CA ALA A 496 20.71 -3.80 -7.42
C ALA A 496 20.27 -5.25 -7.78
N GLY A 497 18.98 -5.59 -7.66
CA GLY A 497 18.46 -6.93 -7.90
C GLY A 497 18.12 -7.70 -6.62
N VAL A 498 18.14 -9.03 -6.70
CA VAL A 498 17.81 -9.95 -5.58
C VAL A 498 19.06 -10.21 -4.73
N PRO A 499 19.09 -9.84 -3.43
CA PRO A 499 20.24 -10.08 -2.55
C PRO A 499 20.39 -11.58 -2.24
N HIS A 500 21.63 -12.03 -2.07
CA HIS A 500 21.95 -13.40 -1.70
C HIS A 500 22.68 -13.44 -0.35
N LEU A 501 22.06 -14.06 0.67
CA LEU A 501 22.47 -13.98 2.07
C LEU A 501 23.92 -14.47 2.31
N ASP A 502 24.31 -15.63 1.75
CA ASP A 502 25.67 -16.16 1.91
C ASP A 502 26.74 -15.24 1.25
N ALA A 503 26.41 -14.62 0.12
CA ALA A 503 27.32 -13.67 -0.54
C ALA A 503 27.44 -12.36 0.26
N ALA A 504 26.34 -11.85 0.83
CA ALA A 504 26.34 -10.68 1.70
C ALA A 504 27.16 -10.93 2.99
N TYR A 505 27.00 -12.11 3.60
CA TYR A 505 27.82 -12.51 4.75
C TYR A 505 29.32 -12.55 4.42
N ARG A 506 29.69 -13.15 3.29
CA ARG A 506 31.10 -13.17 2.83
C ARG A 506 31.65 -11.77 2.57
N TRP A 507 30.82 -10.89 2.03
CA TRP A 507 31.17 -9.48 1.84
C TRP A 507 31.54 -8.81 3.18
N LEU A 508 30.75 -9.02 4.23
CA LEU A 508 31.02 -8.50 5.58
C LEU A 508 32.29 -9.11 6.18
N LEU A 509 32.52 -10.41 5.98
CA LEU A 509 33.75 -11.08 6.46
C LEU A 509 35.02 -10.57 5.77
N SER A 510 34.93 -10.15 4.50
CA SER A 510 36.05 -9.63 3.73
C SER A 510 36.60 -8.30 4.24
N GLY A 511 35.89 -7.63 5.15
CA GLY A 511 36.33 -6.37 5.75
C GLY A 511 36.13 -5.14 4.87
N HIS A 512 35.31 -5.26 3.82
CA HIS A 512 34.84 -4.11 3.07
C HIS A 512 34.05 -3.16 3.98
N GLN A 513 34.12 -1.87 3.69
CA GLN A 513 33.43 -0.85 4.47
C GLN A 513 32.24 -0.29 3.68
N GLY A 514 31.10 -0.16 4.35
CA GLY A 514 29.90 0.44 3.79
C GLY A 514 30.01 1.96 3.71
N SER A 515 29.27 2.52 2.77
CA SER A 515 29.19 3.97 2.53
C SER A 515 27.77 4.36 2.21
N GLU A 516 27.31 5.48 2.77
CA GLU A 516 26.03 6.08 2.41
C GLU A 516 26.22 7.46 1.80
N TYR A 517 25.59 7.66 0.66
CA TYR A 517 25.59 8.90 -0.11
C TYR A 517 24.17 9.31 -0.45
N VAL A 518 23.88 10.58 -0.32
CA VAL A 518 22.62 11.18 -0.80
C VAL A 518 22.90 11.84 -2.15
N VAL A 519 22.08 11.53 -3.12
CA VAL A 519 22.13 12.04 -4.50
C VAL A 519 20.96 12.97 -4.74
N ARG A 520 21.21 14.09 -5.41
CA ARG A 520 20.16 15.03 -5.85
C ARG A 520 20.41 15.51 -7.27
N THR A 521 19.33 15.62 -8.04
CA THR A 521 19.28 16.36 -9.29
C THR A 521 18.75 17.77 -9.05
N ASP A 522 18.82 18.63 -10.06
CA ASP A 522 18.23 19.97 -9.99
C ASP A 522 16.69 19.91 -9.82
N ALA A 523 16.04 18.83 -10.25
CA ALA A 523 14.61 18.57 -10.03
C ALA A 523 14.29 18.11 -8.60
N GLY A 524 15.31 17.79 -7.80
CA GLY A 524 15.18 17.37 -6.40
C GLY A 524 15.15 15.87 -6.14
N GLY A 525 14.91 15.04 -7.15
CA GLY A 525 14.97 13.58 -7.04
C GLY A 525 16.41 13.04 -7.08
N SER A 526 16.59 11.76 -6.80
CA SER A 526 17.88 11.07 -6.85
C SER A 526 18.21 10.43 -8.21
N GLY A 527 17.21 10.35 -9.12
CA GLY A 527 17.34 9.92 -10.51
C GLY A 527 17.03 11.06 -11.50
N ALA A 528 17.64 11.03 -12.67
CA ALA A 528 17.32 11.92 -13.77
C ALA A 528 16.18 11.32 -14.62
N PHE A 529 15.04 11.97 -14.66
CA PHE A 529 13.86 11.48 -15.38
C PHE A 529 13.30 12.51 -16.34
N ARG A 530 13.46 12.25 -17.64
CA ARG A 530 13.00 13.09 -18.73
C ARG A 530 11.74 12.50 -19.36
N ARG A 531 10.60 12.58 -18.64
CA ARG A 531 9.31 12.04 -19.10
C ARG A 531 8.83 12.65 -20.42
N SER A 532 9.21 13.89 -20.70
CA SER A 532 8.84 14.59 -21.94
C SER A 532 9.96 14.60 -22.99
N GLY A 533 10.97 13.75 -22.85
CA GLY A 533 12.13 13.74 -23.75
C GLY A 533 13.08 14.90 -23.54
N LEU A 534 13.96 15.13 -24.51
CA LEU A 534 14.94 16.22 -24.52
C LEU A 534 14.40 17.39 -25.34
N ALA A 535 13.89 18.45 -24.70
CA ALA A 535 13.22 19.57 -25.37
C ALA A 535 14.22 20.55 -26.04
N GLY A 536 15.34 20.89 -25.40
CA GLY A 536 16.28 21.90 -25.83
C GLY A 536 17.73 21.40 -25.97
N ALA A 537 18.59 22.22 -26.54
CA ALA A 537 20.02 21.89 -26.66
C ALA A 537 20.69 21.69 -25.27
N GLY A 538 20.26 22.43 -24.26
CA GLY A 538 20.75 22.32 -22.88
C GLY A 538 20.32 21.05 -22.14
N ASP A 539 19.30 20.35 -22.62
CA ASP A 539 18.80 19.13 -21.98
C ASP A 539 19.70 17.90 -22.17
N THR A 540 20.78 18.04 -22.89
CA THR A 540 21.80 16.99 -23.11
C THR A 540 22.84 16.88 -21.98
N LEU A 541 22.71 17.70 -20.94
CA LEU A 541 23.56 17.65 -19.74
C LEU A 541 22.69 17.55 -18.49
N GLN A 542 23.00 16.59 -17.65
CA GLN A 542 22.41 16.43 -16.32
C GLN A 542 23.49 16.59 -15.26
N LEU A 543 23.22 17.40 -14.25
CA LEU A 543 24.08 17.53 -13.08
C LEU A 543 23.50 16.77 -11.91
N PHE A 544 24.31 15.92 -11.29
CA PHE A 544 24.00 15.25 -10.03
C PHE A 544 24.88 15.83 -8.92
N ARG A 545 24.27 16.15 -7.79
CA ARG A 545 24.96 16.56 -6.55
C ARG A 545 24.97 15.39 -5.57
N VAL A 546 26.16 15.00 -5.14
CA VAL A 546 26.38 13.83 -4.30
C VAL A 546 27.03 14.25 -2.98
N ARG A 547 26.39 13.92 -1.87
CA ARG A 547 26.85 14.23 -0.51
C ARG A 547 27.06 12.96 0.29
N HIS A 548 28.24 12.79 0.91
CA HIS A 548 28.49 11.70 1.85
C HIS A 548 27.74 11.93 3.17
N VAL A 549 27.14 10.86 3.71
CA VAL A 549 26.34 10.91 4.95
C VAL A 549 26.94 10.03 6.04
N ALA A 550 27.31 8.78 5.73
CA ALA A 550 27.81 7.84 6.72
C ALA A 550 28.79 6.83 6.13
N GLY A 551 29.55 6.16 6.99
CA GLY A 551 30.50 5.11 6.61
C GLY A 551 31.79 5.64 5.98
N LEU A 552 32.41 4.84 5.09
CA LEU A 552 33.65 5.19 4.42
C LEU A 552 33.41 6.32 3.41
N ARG A 553 34.20 7.37 3.49
CA ARG A 553 34.24 8.42 2.48
C ARG A 553 35.34 8.15 1.46
N ALA A 554 34.96 7.90 0.20
CA ALA A 554 35.92 7.78 -0.89
C ALA A 554 36.59 9.13 -1.18
N ALA A 555 37.89 9.10 -1.51
CA ALA A 555 38.63 10.30 -1.91
C ALA A 555 38.35 10.72 -3.38
N GLN A 556 37.92 9.78 -4.18
CA GLN A 556 37.56 9.97 -5.58
C GLN A 556 36.59 8.87 -6.03
N PHE A 557 35.87 9.12 -7.12
CA PHE A 557 34.91 8.21 -7.72
C PHE A 557 35.41 7.72 -9.07
N LEU A 558 35.46 6.41 -9.26
CA LEU A 558 35.58 5.76 -10.57
C LEU A 558 34.14 5.60 -11.11
N LEU A 559 33.82 6.28 -12.22
CA LEU A 559 32.51 6.27 -12.82
C LEU A 559 32.41 5.33 -14.01
N ARG A 560 31.37 4.52 -14.06
CA ARG A 560 31.08 3.58 -15.17
C ARG A 560 29.68 3.81 -15.69
N THR A 561 29.53 3.88 -17.01
CA THR A 561 28.22 4.04 -17.68
C THR A 561 27.73 2.68 -18.17
N SER A 562 26.43 2.40 -18.02
CA SER A 562 25.81 1.16 -18.51
C SER A 562 25.28 1.27 -19.95
N ALA A 563 25.24 2.47 -20.53
CA ALA A 563 24.65 2.69 -21.84
C ALA A 563 25.55 3.61 -22.69
N ALA A 564 25.67 3.32 -23.99
CA ALA A 564 26.53 4.07 -24.92
C ALA A 564 26.08 5.52 -25.16
N TRP A 565 24.81 5.84 -24.85
CA TRP A 565 24.29 7.21 -24.97
C TRP A 565 24.58 8.09 -23.75
N LEU A 566 25.17 7.52 -22.68
CA LEU A 566 25.61 8.24 -21.49
C LEU A 566 27.11 8.52 -21.56
N GLY A 567 27.48 9.76 -21.25
CA GLY A 567 28.87 10.18 -21.06
C GLY A 567 29.08 10.72 -19.66
N ALA A 568 30.12 10.25 -18.95
CA ALA A 568 30.54 10.76 -17.65
C ALA A 568 32.07 10.79 -17.57
N PRO A 569 32.69 11.64 -16.71
CA PRO A 569 34.14 11.56 -16.44
C PRO A 569 34.50 10.18 -15.88
N ALA A 570 35.58 9.56 -16.38
CA ALA A 570 35.96 8.22 -15.89
C ALA A 570 36.39 8.22 -14.42
N LEU A 571 37.02 9.30 -13.97
CA LEU A 571 37.53 9.48 -12.61
C LEU A 571 37.26 10.93 -12.17
N LEU A 572 36.72 11.09 -10.94
CA LEU A 572 36.38 12.38 -10.39
C LEU A 572 36.78 12.48 -8.91
N PRO A 573 37.54 13.51 -8.49
CA PRO A 573 37.79 13.75 -7.07
C PRO A 573 36.51 14.02 -6.29
N ALA A 574 36.40 13.44 -5.10
CA ALA A 574 35.27 13.71 -4.21
C ALA A 574 35.44 15.08 -3.54
N GLY A 575 34.43 15.92 -3.67
CA GLY A 575 34.41 17.26 -3.04
C GLY A 575 34.32 17.17 -1.52
N ALA A 576 34.76 18.21 -0.81
CA ALA A 576 34.80 18.21 0.66
C ALA A 576 33.42 18.13 1.32
N ARG A 577 32.40 18.74 0.77
CA ARG A 577 31.01 18.72 1.25
C ARG A 577 30.09 18.02 0.27
N GLU A 578 30.22 18.33 -0.99
CA GLU A 578 29.38 17.85 -2.08
C GLU A 578 30.24 17.68 -3.33
N THR A 579 29.84 16.74 -4.21
CA THR A 579 30.48 16.50 -5.49
C THR A 579 29.46 16.66 -6.61
N GLU A 580 29.75 17.51 -7.59
CA GLU A 580 28.93 17.63 -8.79
C GLU A 580 29.45 16.64 -9.85
N ILE A 581 28.54 15.79 -10.31
CA ILE A 581 28.85 14.79 -11.37
C ILE A 581 28.05 15.15 -12.62
N PRO A 582 28.71 15.62 -13.69
CA PRO A 582 28.06 15.89 -14.96
C PRO A 582 27.85 14.58 -15.74
N VAL A 583 26.65 14.39 -16.28
CA VAL A 583 26.27 13.28 -17.17
C VAL A 583 25.75 13.85 -18.48
N ALA A 584 26.39 13.52 -19.59
CA ALA A 584 26.01 13.97 -20.92
C ALA A 584 25.17 12.91 -21.66
N TYR A 585 24.23 13.36 -22.51
CA TYR A 585 23.38 12.50 -23.33
C TYR A 585 23.66 12.64 -24.82
N ALA A 586 23.94 11.52 -25.50
CA ALA A 586 24.07 11.48 -26.95
C ALA A 586 22.69 11.48 -27.62
N ARG A 587 22.17 12.68 -27.93
CA ARG A 587 20.81 12.89 -28.47
C ARG A 587 20.51 12.04 -29.72
N SER A 588 21.49 11.85 -30.60
CA SER A 588 21.31 11.07 -31.83
C SER A 588 20.93 9.60 -31.57
N ALA A 589 21.28 9.08 -30.40
CA ALA A 589 20.93 7.72 -30.00
C ALA A 589 19.54 7.62 -29.35
N LEU A 590 18.85 8.74 -29.09
CA LEU A 590 17.57 8.85 -28.39
C LEU A 590 16.47 9.34 -29.35
N ALA A 591 16.40 8.82 -30.58
CA ALA A 591 15.53 9.34 -31.63
C ALA A 591 14.21 8.55 -31.80
N ALA A 592 14.21 7.25 -31.53
CA ALA A 592 13.01 6.41 -31.70
C ALA A 592 12.08 6.50 -30.47
N PRO A 593 10.75 6.43 -30.67
CA PRO A 593 9.82 6.35 -29.55
C PRO A 593 10.11 5.13 -28.65
N GLY A 594 10.10 5.37 -27.32
CA GLY A 594 10.38 4.36 -26.32
C GLY A 594 10.98 4.93 -25.04
N VAL A 595 11.42 4.06 -24.16
CA VAL A 595 12.13 4.41 -22.94
C VAL A 595 13.60 4.00 -23.05
N TYR A 596 14.47 4.92 -22.67
CA TYR A 596 15.91 4.71 -22.60
C TYR A 596 16.34 4.85 -21.15
N VAL A 597 16.82 3.75 -20.58
CA VAL A 597 17.34 3.71 -19.21
C VAL A 597 18.82 3.42 -19.25
N GLY A 598 19.60 4.20 -18.54
CA GLY A 598 21.03 3.99 -18.36
C GLY A 598 21.47 4.50 -17.00
N THR A 599 22.49 3.88 -16.42
CA THR A 599 22.97 4.19 -15.09
C THR A 599 24.45 4.53 -15.13
N VAL A 600 24.84 5.58 -14.41
CA VAL A 600 26.24 5.84 -14.07
C VAL A 600 26.44 5.33 -12.65
N THR A 601 27.34 4.36 -12.47
CA THR A 601 27.70 3.83 -11.16
C THR A 601 29.03 4.42 -10.69
N ALA A 602 29.10 4.80 -9.42
CA ALA A 602 30.30 5.33 -8.79
C ALA A 602 30.95 4.28 -7.90
N TRP A 603 32.24 4.08 -8.03
CA TRP A 603 33.03 3.06 -7.34
C TRP A 603 34.17 3.72 -6.57
N ASN A 604 34.53 3.13 -5.43
CA ASN A 604 35.80 3.45 -4.78
C ASN A 604 36.94 2.81 -5.56
N PRO A 605 37.87 3.57 -6.20
CA PRO A 605 38.95 2.98 -6.97
C PRO A 605 39.93 2.18 -6.11
N SER A 606 39.98 2.42 -4.78
CA SER A 606 40.83 1.67 -3.85
C SER A 606 40.25 0.32 -3.43
N ASP A 607 38.92 0.13 -3.63
CA ASP A 607 38.21 -1.11 -3.29
C ASP A 607 36.98 -1.30 -4.19
N THR A 608 37.23 -1.70 -5.42
CA THR A 608 36.14 -1.96 -6.39
C THR A 608 35.40 -3.27 -6.11
N LEU A 609 35.92 -4.15 -5.26
CA LEU A 609 35.27 -5.39 -4.86
C LEU A 609 34.14 -5.14 -3.83
N ALA A 610 34.15 -4.00 -3.16
CA ALA A 610 33.06 -3.59 -2.27
C ALA A 610 31.74 -3.29 -3.01
N GLY A 611 31.76 -3.24 -4.35
CA GLY A 611 30.60 -2.86 -5.16
C GLY A 611 30.49 -1.35 -5.38
N PRO A 612 29.46 -0.88 -6.10
CA PRO A 612 29.24 0.55 -6.33
C PRO A 612 28.84 1.26 -5.03
N LEU A 613 29.36 2.45 -4.82
CA LEU A 613 29.04 3.33 -3.69
C LEU A 613 27.61 3.90 -3.82
N PHE A 614 27.24 4.28 -5.05
CA PHE A 614 25.93 4.78 -5.43
C PHE A 614 25.69 4.63 -6.92
N ALA A 615 24.43 4.74 -7.33
CA ALA A 615 24.01 4.72 -8.71
C ALA A 615 23.27 6.02 -9.08
N LEU A 616 23.48 6.48 -10.31
CA LEU A 616 22.84 7.65 -10.91
C LEU A 616 22.01 7.18 -12.11
N PRO A 617 20.77 6.74 -11.90
CA PRO A 617 19.90 6.33 -13.02
C PRO A 617 19.50 7.55 -13.85
N ASN A 618 19.49 7.34 -15.16
CA ASN A 618 19.08 8.33 -16.15
C ASN A 618 18.03 7.69 -17.05
N THR A 619 16.86 8.28 -17.10
CA THR A 619 15.73 7.80 -17.88
C THR A 619 15.26 8.90 -18.82
N VAL A 620 15.23 8.60 -20.13
CA VAL A 620 14.71 9.48 -21.16
C VAL A 620 13.57 8.77 -21.88
N ILE A 621 12.38 9.38 -21.89
CA ILE A 621 11.23 8.90 -22.63
C ILE A 621 11.13 9.68 -23.92
N VAL A 622 11.07 8.99 -25.06
CA VAL A 622 10.71 9.56 -26.35
C VAL A 622 9.27 9.13 -26.64
N PRO A 623 8.27 10.02 -26.44
CA PRO A 623 6.90 9.65 -26.59
C PRO A 623 6.46 9.62 -28.04
N TYR A 624 5.39 8.89 -28.33
CA TYR A 624 4.65 9.02 -29.56
C TYR A 624 3.77 10.26 -29.51
N GLU A 625 3.86 11.12 -30.55
CA GLU A 625 3.20 12.42 -30.61
C GLU A 625 1.78 12.32 -31.19
N LEU A 626 0.77 12.12 -30.34
CA LEU A 626 -0.63 12.02 -30.77
C LEU A 626 -1.19 13.34 -31.32
N ALA A 627 -0.61 14.49 -30.97
CA ALA A 627 -0.98 15.79 -31.55
C ALA A 627 -0.66 15.88 -33.05
N ALA A 628 0.49 15.33 -33.44
CA ALA A 628 0.94 15.34 -34.84
C ALA A 628 0.33 14.19 -35.65
N LYS A 629 0.10 13.05 -35.03
CA LYS A 629 -0.47 11.85 -35.62
C LYS A 629 -1.46 11.21 -34.63
N PRO A 630 -2.76 11.52 -34.72
CA PRO A 630 -3.76 11.21 -33.69
C PRO A 630 -4.10 9.71 -33.54
N LEU A 631 -3.41 8.85 -34.23
CA LEU A 631 -3.56 7.39 -34.18
C LEU A 631 -2.19 6.75 -34.00
N TYR A 632 -2.05 5.94 -32.94
CA TYR A 632 -1.00 4.96 -32.75
C TYR A 632 -1.57 3.55 -32.83
N ASP A 633 -0.91 2.66 -33.56
CA ASP A 633 -1.33 1.24 -33.72
C ASP A 633 -0.08 0.37 -33.83
N GLU A 634 0.08 -0.59 -32.93
CA GLU A 634 1.22 -1.52 -32.94
C GLU A 634 0.80 -2.93 -32.58
N ARG A 635 1.29 -3.90 -33.35
CA ARG A 635 1.17 -5.33 -33.06
C ARG A 635 2.51 -5.86 -32.53
N ARG A 636 2.47 -6.57 -31.41
CA ARG A 636 3.67 -7.10 -30.77
C ARG A 636 3.45 -8.44 -30.10
N ALA A 637 4.48 -9.31 -30.13
CA ALA A 637 4.54 -10.51 -29.31
C ALA A 637 5.38 -10.22 -28.07
N LEU A 638 4.86 -10.58 -26.89
CA LEU A 638 5.52 -10.41 -25.60
C LEU A 638 5.91 -11.78 -25.05
N GLY A 639 7.13 -11.91 -24.54
CA GLY A 639 7.57 -13.09 -23.79
C GLY A 639 6.90 -13.21 -22.42
N PRO A 640 7.07 -14.34 -21.71
CA PRO A 640 6.57 -14.50 -20.34
C PRO A 640 7.09 -13.41 -19.40
N ALA A 641 6.23 -12.92 -18.53
CA ALA A 641 6.52 -11.85 -17.55
C ALA A 641 7.00 -10.51 -18.15
N HIS A 642 6.94 -10.35 -19.48
CA HIS A 642 7.37 -9.11 -20.13
C HIS A 642 6.36 -8.00 -19.88
N VAL A 643 6.86 -6.80 -19.59
CA VAL A 643 6.10 -5.55 -19.51
C VAL A 643 6.47 -4.68 -20.72
N GLN A 644 5.51 -4.46 -21.61
CA GLN A 644 5.66 -3.54 -22.73
C GLN A 644 5.06 -2.20 -22.39
N ARG A 645 5.89 -1.16 -22.43
CA ARG A 645 5.49 0.22 -22.15
C ARG A 645 5.32 1.01 -23.44
N TYR A 646 4.23 1.77 -23.54
CA TYR A 646 3.92 2.70 -24.64
C TYR A 646 3.73 4.09 -24.05
N PHE A 647 4.47 5.06 -24.56
CA PHE A 647 4.42 6.43 -24.09
C PHE A 647 3.71 7.32 -25.12
N LEU A 648 2.60 7.91 -24.71
CA LEU A 648 1.65 8.61 -25.57
C LEU A 648 1.53 10.07 -25.14
N ARG A 649 2.07 11.01 -25.93
CA ARG A 649 1.89 12.44 -25.64
C ARG A 649 0.54 12.91 -26.15
N THR A 650 -0.27 13.39 -25.23
CA THR A 650 -1.59 13.95 -25.53
C THR A 650 -1.48 15.41 -25.92
N PRO A 651 -2.38 15.92 -26.82
CA PRO A 651 -2.23 17.26 -27.36
C PRO A 651 -2.61 18.37 -26.36
N GLN A 652 -3.86 18.46 -25.97
CA GLN A 652 -4.40 19.62 -25.25
C GLN A 652 -5.57 19.23 -24.35
N PRO A 653 -5.94 20.04 -23.36
CA PRO A 653 -7.11 19.81 -22.53
C PRO A 653 -8.38 19.74 -23.39
N GLY A 654 -9.36 18.97 -22.92
CA GLY A 654 -10.66 18.84 -23.61
C GLY A 654 -10.70 17.81 -24.73
N ALA A 655 -9.57 17.21 -25.11
CA ALA A 655 -9.54 16.06 -26.00
C ALA A 655 -9.95 14.78 -25.26
N THR A 656 -10.48 13.80 -25.98
CA THR A 656 -10.71 12.45 -25.44
C THR A 656 -9.64 11.53 -25.98
N LEU A 657 -8.93 10.81 -25.08
CA LEU A 657 -8.00 9.74 -25.45
C LEU A 657 -8.71 8.40 -25.29
N VAL A 658 -8.69 7.59 -26.34
CA VAL A 658 -9.19 6.21 -26.31
C VAL A 658 -8.03 5.25 -26.52
N VAL A 659 -7.81 4.38 -25.56
CA VAL A 659 -6.79 3.33 -25.62
C VAL A 659 -7.49 1.97 -25.66
N ARG A 660 -7.08 1.11 -26.59
CA ARG A 660 -7.59 -0.28 -26.72
C ARG A 660 -6.43 -1.24 -26.86
N VAL A 661 -6.54 -2.36 -26.17
CA VAL A 661 -5.62 -3.50 -26.33
C VAL A 661 -6.46 -4.71 -26.70
N THR A 662 -6.04 -5.41 -27.74
CA THR A 662 -6.73 -6.60 -28.26
C THR A 662 -5.77 -7.79 -28.26
N LEU A 663 -6.27 -8.93 -27.80
CA LEU A 663 -5.63 -10.24 -27.89
C LEU A 663 -6.16 -10.97 -29.13
N PRO A 664 -5.34 -11.25 -30.13
CA PRO A 664 -5.78 -12.03 -31.31
C PRO A 664 -6.29 -13.42 -30.95
N ASP A 665 -5.76 -14.01 -29.88
CA ASP A 665 -6.15 -15.33 -29.36
C ASP A 665 -6.54 -15.19 -27.88
N SER A 666 -7.72 -14.66 -27.65
CA SER A 666 -8.23 -14.40 -26.29
C SER A 666 -8.70 -15.67 -25.56
N ALA A 667 -8.90 -16.80 -26.26
CA ALA A 667 -9.31 -18.07 -25.66
C ALA A 667 -8.16 -18.70 -24.86
N GLU A 668 -6.94 -18.62 -25.38
CA GLU A 668 -5.75 -19.24 -24.81
C GLU A 668 -4.84 -18.24 -24.06
N GLN A 669 -4.86 -16.98 -24.46
CA GLN A 669 -3.96 -15.95 -23.95
C GLN A 669 -4.62 -15.08 -22.86
N ARG A 670 -3.78 -14.45 -22.07
CA ARG A 670 -4.15 -13.44 -21.06
C ARG A 670 -3.17 -12.27 -21.10
N ALA A 671 -3.65 -11.09 -20.75
CA ALA A 671 -2.82 -9.93 -20.47
C ALA A 671 -3.48 -9.05 -19.42
N THR A 672 -2.65 -8.34 -18.69
CA THR A 672 -3.09 -7.24 -17.80
C THR A 672 -2.69 -5.93 -18.46
N VAL A 673 -3.58 -4.95 -18.44
CA VAL A 673 -3.33 -3.63 -19.02
C VAL A 673 -3.53 -2.57 -17.96
N ARG A 674 -2.55 -1.65 -17.83
CA ARG A 674 -2.61 -0.49 -16.96
C ARG A 674 -2.34 0.79 -17.74
N LEU A 675 -2.96 1.88 -17.31
CA LEU A 675 -2.72 3.22 -17.86
C LEU A 675 -2.28 4.13 -16.73
N TYR A 676 -1.25 4.94 -16.98
CA TYR A 676 -0.74 5.93 -16.02
C TYR A 676 -0.87 7.34 -16.57
N GLU A 677 -1.27 8.26 -15.71
CA GLU A 677 -1.37 9.68 -16.02
C GLU A 677 0.03 10.31 -16.11
N PRO A 678 0.15 11.53 -16.66
CA PRO A 678 1.47 12.19 -16.84
C PRO A 678 2.27 12.41 -15.56
N ASN A 679 1.63 12.38 -14.39
CA ASN A 679 2.31 12.45 -13.08
C ASN A 679 2.79 11.09 -12.54
N GLY A 680 2.56 9.97 -13.26
CA GLY A 680 2.89 8.62 -12.82
C GLY A 680 1.78 7.91 -12.03
N GLN A 681 0.67 8.60 -11.72
CA GLN A 681 -0.47 8.03 -11.04
C GLN A 681 -1.21 7.01 -11.92
N PRO A 682 -1.61 5.83 -11.41
CA PRO A 682 -2.54 4.95 -12.12
C PRO A 682 -3.84 5.67 -12.49
N PHE A 683 -4.43 5.33 -13.64
CA PHE A 683 -5.63 5.98 -14.13
C PHE A 683 -6.81 5.76 -13.18
N ARG A 684 -7.39 6.83 -12.68
CA ARG A 684 -8.35 6.84 -11.56
C ARG A 684 -9.68 6.14 -11.82
N ASP A 685 -10.15 6.11 -13.06
CA ASP A 685 -11.46 5.51 -13.38
C ASP A 685 -11.38 3.97 -13.38
N VAL A 686 -10.28 3.43 -13.88
CA VAL A 686 -10.02 2.00 -14.00
C VAL A 686 -8.53 1.77 -13.79
N GLU A 687 -8.17 1.19 -12.68
CA GLU A 687 -6.76 0.94 -12.35
C GLU A 687 -6.13 -0.13 -13.25
N GLU A 688 -6.90 -1.17 -13.58
CA GLU A 688 -6.41 -2.33 -14.30
C GLU A 688 -7.50 -2.97 -15.16
N VAL A 689 -7.14 -3.42 -16.36
CA VAL A 689 -8.01 -4.19 -17.26
C VAL A 689 -7.41 -5.57 -17.49
N GLN A 690 -8.17 -6.61 -17.16
CA GLN A 690 -7.83 -8.00 -17.46
C GLN A 690 -8.39 -8.41 -18.83
N LEU A 691 -7.58 -9.07 -19.63
CA LEU A 691 -7.96 -9.54 -20.98
C LEU A 691 -7.79 -11.05 -21.12
N GLY A 692 -8.69 -11.68 -21.86
CA GLY A 692 -8.59 -13.05 -22.35
C GLY A 692 -9.07 -14.15 -21.39
N ARG A 693 -9.18 -15.38 -21.91
CA ARG A 693 -9.83 -16.53 -21.27
C ARG A 693 -11.27 -16.23 -20.85
N THR A 694 -11.53 -15.99 -19.57
CA THR A 694 -12.86 -15.65 -19.03
C THR A 694 -13.20 -14.17 -19.15
N ASP A 695 -12.20 -13.34 -19.47
CA ASP A 695 -12.34 -11.91 -19.66
C ASP A 695 -12.47 -11.55 -21.15
N PRO A 696 -12.98 -10.36 -21.49
CA PRO A 696 -13.06 -9.92 -22.88
C PRO A 696 -11.70 -9.95 -23.59
N GLY A 697 -11.67 -10.33 -24.85
CA GLY A 697 -10.45 -10.33 -25.69
C GLY A 697 -9.97 -8.93 -26.09
N THR A 698 -10.79 -7.91 -25.87
CA THR A 698 -10.48 -6.50 -26.13
C THR A 698 -10.94 -5.65 -24.94
N GLY A 699 -10.08 -4.77 -24.47
CA GLY A 699 -10.37 -3.82 -23.39
C GLY A 699 -9.47 -2.60 -23.49
N GLY A 700 -9.62 -1.66 -22.57
CA GLY A 700 -8.78 -0.45 -22.52
C GLY A 700 -9.42 0.67 -21.72
N PHE A 701 -9.05 1.92 -22.07
CA PHE A 701 -9.33 3.10 -21.27
C PHE A 701 -9.93 4.21 -22.14
N VAL A 702 -10.86 4.96 -21.57
CA VAL A 702 -11.37 6.19 -22.13
C VAL A 702 -11.07 7.31 -21.16
N VAL A 703 -10.08 8.14 -21.48
CA VAL A 703 -9.78 9.35 -20.73
C VAL A 703 -10.68 10.47 -21.27
N ARG A 704 -11.69 10.83 -20.46
CA ARG A 704 -12.69 11.84 -20.86
C ARG A 704 -12.07 13.23 -20.99
N ALA A 705 -12.74 14.09 -21.69
CA ALA A 705 -12.26 15.46 -21.96
C ALA A 705 -12.00 16.29 -20.69
N GLU A 706 -12.82 16.09 -19.64
CA GLU A 706 -12.63 16.79 -18.35
C GLU A 706 -11.51 16.21 -17.49
N ASP A 707 -11.11 14.96 -17.73
CA ASP A 707 -10.08 14.25 -16.97
C ASP A 707 -8.73 14.23 -17.69
N LEU A 708 -8.68 14.61 -18.98
CA LEU A 708 -7.43 14.59 -19.74
C LEU A 708 -6.46 15.66 -19.23
N VAL A 709 -5.34 15.19 -18.68
CA VAL A 709 -4.19 16.02 -18.31
C VAL A 709 -3.21 16.05 -19.49
N PRO A 710 -2.83 17.22 -20.02
CA PRO A 710 -1.82 17.29 -21.07
C PRO A 710 -0.47 16.74 -20.59
N GLY A 711 0.16 15.89 -21.40
CA GLY A 711 1.44 15.31 -21.04
C GLY A 711 1.63 13.93 -21.68
N VAL A 712 2.52 13.15 -21.09
CA VAL A 712 2.85 11.81 -21.56
C VAL A 712 2.19 10.77 -20.69
N TYR A 713 1.18 10.11 -21.23
CA TYR A 713 0.56 8.91 -20.64
C TYR A 713 1.45 7.70 -20.88
N GLU A 714 1.47 6.78 -19.93
CA GLU A 714 2.15 5.49 -20.05
C GLU A 714 1.11 4.37 -20.06
N LEU A 715 1.11 3.59 -21.12
CA LEU A 715 0.27 2.39 -21.25
C LEU A 715 1.15 1.17 -21.12
N ASP A 716 0.85 0.33 -20.14
CA ASP A 716 1.57 -0.90 -19.89
C ASP A 716 0.71 -2.12 -20.25
N VAL A 717 1.30 -3.02 -21.03
CA VAL A 717 0.74 -4.33 -21.33
C VAL A 717 1.65 -5.40 -20.72
N ILE A 718 1.08 -6.19 -19.82
CA ILE A 718 1.79 -7.14 -18.98
C ILE A 718 1.43 -8.57 -19.41
N ALA A 719 2.43 -9.32 -19.83
CA ALA A 719 2.29 -10.76 -20.11
C ALA A 719 2.29 -11.57 -18.81
N PRO A 720 1.58 -12.70 -18.75
CA PRO A 720 1.58 -13.60 -17.59
C PRO A 720 2.98 -14.17 -17.31
N PRO A 721 3.25 -14.57 -16.04
CA PRO A 721 4.57 -15.09 -15.65
C PRO A 721 5.04 -16.35 -16.43
N LEU A 722 4.10 -17.18 -16.91
CA LEU A 722 4.43 -18.49 -17.50
C LEU A 722 4.21 -18.57 -19.01
N SER A 723 3.62 -17.56 -19.64
CA SER A 723 3.27 -17.63 -21.06
C SER A 723 3.45 -16.29 -21.75
N GLY A 724 3.92 -16.32 -22.98
CA GLY A 724 3.92 -15.15 -23.85
C GLY A 724 2.52 -14.84 -24.38
N VAL A 725 2.36 -13.64 -24.92
CA VAL A 725 1.09 -13.14 -25.47
C VAL A 725 1.32 -12.29 -26.71
N GLY A 726 0.49 -12.47 -27.76
CA GLY A 726 0.39 -11.54 -28.87
C GLY A 726 -0.62 -10.44 -28.55
N VAL A 727 -0.25 -9.17 -28.77
CA VAL A 727 -1.12 -8.03 -28.48
C VAL A 727 -1.16 -7.06 -29.65
N THR A 728 -2.30 -6.37 -29.81
CA THR A 728 -2.42 -5.16 -30.62
C THR A 728 -2.80 -4.02 -29.70
N ALA A 729 -1.90 -3.05 -29.54
CA ALA A 729 -2.14 -1.83 -28.77
C ALA A 729 -2.51 -0.70 -29.74
N ARG A 730 -3.61 -0.02 -29.44
CA ARG A 730 -4.10 1.12 -30.22
C ARG A 730 -4.47 2.27 -29.32
N ALA A 731 -4.02 3.48 -29.65
CA ALA A 731 -4.36 4.72 -28.97
C ALA A 731 -4.80 5.77 -29.98
N GLU A 732 -5.93 6.40 -29.73
CA GLU A 732 -6.51 7.37 -30.64
C GLU A 732 -6.99 8.62 -29.88
N ILE A 733 -6.78 9.80 -30.46
CA ILE A 733 -7.42 11.03 -30.03
C ILE A 733 -8.71 11.19 -30.82
N ALA A 734 -9.83 11.38 -30.11
CA ALA A 734 -11.10 11.69 -30.74
C ALA A 734 -11.02 12.96 -31.60
N PRO A 735 -11.73 13.02 -32.75
CA PRO A 735 -11.62 14.14 -33.65
C PRO A 735 -12.21 15.45 -33.10
N PHE A 736 -12.96 15.37 -32.00
CA PHE A 736 -13.56 16.53 -31.34
C PHE A 736 -12.91 16.79 -29.98
N VAL A 737 -12.62 18.07 -29.70
CA VAL A 737 -12.30 18.59 -28.37
C VAL A 737 -13.57 19.21 -27.82
N LEU A 738 -14.01 18.70 -26.65
CA LEU A 738 -15.26 19.10 -26.03
C LEU A 738 -15.02 20.04 -24.84
N SER A 739 -15.72 21.16 -24.81
CA SER A 739 -15.93 21.98 -23.61
C SER A 739 -17.39 21.88 -23.14
N ASP A 740 -17.78 22.60 -22.11
CA ASP A 740 -19.14 22.57 -21.57
C ASP A 740 -20.18 23.15 -22.57
N SER A 741 -19.75 23.99 -23.49
CA SER A 741 -20.63 24.71 -24.43
C SER A 741 -20.23 24.60 -25.91
N GLU A 742 -19.03 24.04 -26.20
CA GLU A 742 -18.51 24.04 -27.57
C GLU A 742 -17.83 22.69 -27.91
N ALA A 743 -17.86 22.35 -29.20
CA ALA A 743 -17.00 21.31 -29.77
C ALA A 743 -16.08 21.94 -30.81
N SER A 744 -14.78 21.64 -30.76
CA SER A 744 -13.80 22.09 -31.75
C SER A 744 -13.12 20.87 -32.40
N ASN A 745 -12.50 21.09 -33.55
CA ASN A 745 -11.83 20.01 -34.28
C ASN A 745 -10.39 19.81 -33.76
N ALA A 746 -10.09 18.60 -33.24
CA ALA A 746 -8.75 18.20 -32.80
C ALA A 746 -7.84 17.71 -33.92
N GLY A 747 -8.38 17.48 -35.13
CA GLY A 747 -7.66 16.91 -36.25
C GLY A 747 -7.45 17.89 -37.41
N GLY A 748 -6.65 17.48 -38.39
CA GLY A 748 -6.33 18.25 -39.58
C GLY A 748 -7.37 18.22 -40.73
N ALA A 749 -8.46 17.49 -40.59
CA ALA A 749 -9.51 17.34 -41.56
C ALA A 749 -10.88 17.69 -40.97
N THR A 750 -11.88 18.03 -41.82
CA THR A 750 -13.25 18.23 -41.34
C THR A 750 -13.75 17.00 -40.61
N ALA A 751 -14.24 17.22 -39.39
CA ALA A 751 -14.83 16.16 -38.55
C ALA A 751 -16.35 16.32 -38.51
N GLY A 752 -17.06 15.23 -38.82
CA GLY A 752 -18.50 15.08 -38.64
C GLY A 752 -18.82 14.07 -37.56
N GLY A 753 -19.91 14.31 -36.83
CA GLY A 753 -20.34 13.41 -35.78
C GLY A 753 -21.76 13.71 -35.30
N ARG A 754 -22.31 12.78 -34.50
CA ARG A 754 -23.63 12.90 -33.88
C ARG A 754 -23.51 13.06 -32.38
N LEU A 755 -23.99 14.18 -31.87
CA LEU A 755 -24.03 14.47 -30.42
C LEU A 755 -25.17 13.71 -29.76
N THR A 756 -24.86 12.95 -28.70
CA THR A 756 -25.84 12.39 -27.78
C THR A 756 -25.62 12.93 -26.37
N ARG A 757 -26.68 12.95 -25.58
CA ARG A 757 -26.68 13.38 -24.19
C ARG A 757 -27.30 12.30 -23.32
N THR A 758 -26.67 12.05 -22.19
CA THR A 758 -27.13 11.04 -21.26
C THR A 758 -27.06 11.58 -19.86
N LEU A 759 -28.18 11.59 -19.15
CA LEU A 759 -28.19 11.89 -17.71
C LEU A 759 -27.62 10.67 -16.99
N VAL A 760 -26.48 10.83 -16.33
CA VAL A 760 -25.76 9.76 -15.63
C VAL A 760 -25.88 9.85 -14.12
N GLY A 761 -26.39 10.98 -13.58
CA GLY A 761 -26.56 11.17 -12.15
C GLY A 761 -26.64 12.63 -11.73
N ALA A 762 -26.09 12.91 -10.55
CA ALA A 762 -25.97 14.26 -10.01
C ALA A 762 -24.60 14.48 -9.35
N GLU A 763 -24.14 15.72 -9.32
CA GLU A 763 -22.85 16.12 -8.73
C GLU A 763 -23.04 17.31 -7.79
N ARG A 764 -22.32 17.32 -6.68
CA ARG A 764 -22.11 18.48 -5.81
C ARG A 764 -20.61 18.68 -5.63
N ARG A 765 -20.15 19.92 -5.79
CA ARG A 765 -18.79 20.34 -5.50
C ARG A 765 -18.76 21.17 -4.23
N VAL A 766 -17.83 20.89 -3.34
CA VAL A 766 -17.64 21.57 -2.06
C VAL A 766 -16.16 21.84 -1.86
N GLU A 767 -15.83 23.06 -1.43
CA GLU A 767 -14.49 23.39 -0.95
C GLU A 767 -14.48 23.16 0.56
N VAL A 768 -13.59 22.30 1.02
CA VAL A 768 -13.43 21.94 2.43
C VAL A 768 -12.09 22.50 2.91
N THR A 769 -12.11 23.14 4.07
CA THR A 769 -10.91 23.67 4.72
C THR A 769 -10.88 23.16 6.15
N GLY A 770 -9.75 22.62 6.57
CA GLY A 770 -9.56 22.14 7.92
C GLY A 770 -8.28 22.69 8.55
N ARG A 771 -8.09 22.41 9.82
CA ARG A 771 -6.91 22.80 10.56
C ARG A 771 -6.47 21.70 11.51
N GLY A 772 -5.30 21.09 11.25
CA GLY A 772 -4.76 20.01 12.06
C GLY A 772 -5.51 18.70 11.89
N ALA A 773 -5.43 17.85 12.90
CA ALA A 773 -5.91 16.47 12.91
C ALA A 773 -7.41 16.24 13.01
N PRO A 774 -8.27 17.13 13.55
CA PRO A 774 -9.68 16.86 13.58
C PRO A 774 -10.22 16.60 12.18
N PRO A 775 -11.12 15.60 11.99
CA PRO A 775 -11.77 15.38 10.70
C PRO A 775 -12.70 16.53 10.36
N GLU A 776 -12.82 16.83 9.07
CA GLU A 776 -13.86 17.69 8.53
C GLU A 776 -14.97 16.85 7.94
N SER A 777 -16.22 17.23 8.15
CA SER A 777 -17.38 16.43 7.80
C SER A 777 -18.26 17.12 6.79
N LEU A 778 -18.76 16.35 5.82
CA LEU A 778 -19.75 16.76 4.83
C LEU A 778 -20.95 15.82 4.89
N THR A 779 -22.12 16.29 5.33
CA THR A 779 -23.34 15.49 5.29
C THR A 779 -24.07 15.69 3.96
N VAL A 780 -24.43 14.59 3.31
CA VAL A 780 -25.21 14.55 2.07
C VAL A 780 -26.40 13.59 2.23
N ARG A 781 -27.55 13.91 1.63
CA ARG A 781 -28.67 12.99 1.54
C ARG A 781 -28.51 12.11 0.31
N VAL A 782 -28.49 10.80 0.49
CA VAL A 782 -28.42 9.85 -0.62
C VAL A 782 -29.77 9.83 -1.35
N PRO A 783 -29.84 10.09 -2.67
CA PRO A 783 -31.11 10.02 -3.38
C PRO A 783 -31.66 8.59 -3.46
N ASP A 784 -32.98 8.45 -3.57
CA ASP A 784 -33.66 7.15 -3.72
C ASP A 784 -33.25 6.40 -4.99
N TRP A 785 -32.92 7.14 -6.05
CA TRP A 785 -32.52 6.61 -7.35
C TRP A 785 -31.03 6.26 -7.46
N ALA A 786 -30.21 6.63 -6.49
CA ALA A 786 -28.76 6.41 -6.55
C ALA A 786 -28.42 4.93 -6.38
N SER A 787 -27.51 4.45 -7.24
CA SER A 787 -26.97 3.09 -7.19
C SER A 787 -25.52 3.06 -6.70
N ARG A 788 -24.78 4.14 -6.94
CA ARG A 788 -23.34 4.25 -6.62
C ARG A 788 -23.01 5.68 -6.21
N ALA A 789 -22.17 5.82 -5.20
CA ALA A 789 -21.51 7.08 -4.84
C ALA A 789 -20.09 7.07 -5.34
N VAL A 790 -19.62 8.24 -5.79
CA VAL A 790 -18.22 8.50 -6.16
C VAL A 790 -17.81 9.79 -5.50
N ILE A 791 -16.77 9.74 -4.69
CA ILE A 791 -16.21 10.88 -3.97
C ILE A 791 -14.81 11.11 -4.52
N ASP A 792 -14.65 12.23 -5.26
CA ASP A 792 -13.33 12.68 -5.68
C ASP A 792 -12.86 13.76 -4.71
N VAL A 793 -11.65 13.60 -4.20
CA VAL A 793 -10.98 14.59 -3.35
C VAL A 793 -9.74 15.06 -4.08
N ARG A 794 -9.58 16.37 -4.21
CA ARG A 794 -8.42 17.00 -4.84
C ARG A 794 -7.77 17.99 -3.90
N MET A 795 -6.49 17.82 -3.65
CA MET A 795 -5.62 18.70 -2.88
C MET A 795 -4.59 19.38 -3.78
N PRO A 796 -4.03 20.52 -3.35
CA PRO A 796 -2.79 21.02 -3.93
C PRO A 796 -1.64 20.02 -3.74
N ARG A 797 -0.91 19.76 -4.80
CA ARG A 797 0.23 18.83 -4.79
C ARG A 797 1.29 19.20 -3.74
N ALA A 798 1.55 20.50 -3.56
CA ALA A 798 2.51 20.98 -2.56
C ALA A 798 2.08 20.64 -1.12
N GLN A 799 0.78 20.53 -0.86
CA GLN A 799 0.23 20.20 0.44
C GLN A 799 0.23 18.68 0.70
N TRP A 800 0.14 17.88 -0.34
CA TRP A 800 0.12 16.41 -0.24
C TRP A 800 1.33 15.86 0.50
N GLY A 801 2.50 16.41 0.29
CA GLY A 801 3.73 16.00 0.97
C GLY A 801 3.77 16.23 2.49
N GLU A 802 2.81 16.96 3.08
CA GLU A 802 2.71 17.16 4.54
C GLU A 802 2.03 15.96 5.24
N PHE A 803 1.31 15.14 4.49
CA PHE A 803 0.56 13.99 5.02
C PHE A 803 1.39 12.70 4.88
N THR A 804 1.13 11.75 5.77
CA THR A 804 1.49 10.33 5.57
C THR A 804 0.37 9.61 4.85
N ASP A 805 -0.87 10.11 5.00
CA ASP A 805 -2.07 9.49 4.51
C ASP A 805 -3.26 10.45 4.56
N PHE A 806 -4.36 10.13 3.86
CA PHE A 806 -5.60 10.91 3.93
C PHE A 806 -6.82 9.98 3.77
N GLY A 807 -7.60 9.85 4.82
CA GLY A 807 -8.78 9.00 4.86
C GLY A 807 -10.04 9.70 4.38
N VAL A 808 -10.92 8.94 3.73
CA VAL A 808 -12.29 9.32 3.38
C VAL A 808 -13.19 8.23 3.92
N THR A 809 -14.02 8.54 4.89
CA THR A 809 -14.85 7.56 5.59
C THR A 809 -16.30 8.02 5.58
N GLU A 810 -17.22 7.11 5.31
CA GLU A 810 -18.66 7.39 5.25
C GLU A 810 -19.38 6.74 6.43
N PHE A 811 -20.22 7.52 7.08
CA PHE A 811 -21.05 7.08 8.21
C PHE A 811 -22.54 7.27 7.90
N ASP A 812 -23.37 6.33 8.32
CA ASP A 812 -24.83 6.48 8.27
C ASP A 812 -25.35 7.39 9.40
N ALA A 813 -26.68 7.58 9.46
CA ALA A 813 -27.33 8.41 10.46
C ALA A 813 -27.20 7.85 11.90
N ALA A 814 -26.88 6.59 12.06
CA ALA A 814 -26.63 5.96 13.36
C ALA A 814 -25.14 6.06 13.78
N GLY A 815 -24.28 6.64 12.94
CA GLY A 815 -22.85 6.70 13.16
C GLY A 815 -22.12 5.40 12.80
N GLN A 816 -22.80 4.48 12.12
CA GLN A 816 -22.20 3.25 11.63
C GLN A 816 -21.42 3.54 10.36
N GLN A 817 -20.19 3.04 10.28
CA GLN A 817 -19.34 3.16 9.10
C GLN A 817 -19.90 2.30 7.95
N VAL A 818 -20.18 2.93 6.81
CA VAL A 818 -20.79 2.28 5.64
C VAL A 818 -19.85 2.22 4.44
N GLY A 819 -18.76 2.96 4.49
CA GLY A 819 -17.71 2.94 3.49
C GLY A 819 -16.42 3.58 4.00
N GLN A 820 -15.32 3.26 3.34
CA GLN A 820 -14.02 3.88 3.61
C GLN A 820 -13.10 3.81 2.41
N GLY A 821 -12.23 4.79 2.27
CA GLY A 821 -11.13 4.81 1.34
C GLY A 821 -9.95 5.60 1.88
N ALA A 822 -8.78 5.35 1.35
CA ALA A 822 -7.59 6.16 1.58
C ALA A 822 -7.15 6.77 0.25
N MET A 823 -6.63 8.00 0.30
CA MET A 823 -6.03 8.63 -0.87
C MET A 823 -4.57 8.23 -0.96
N ASN A 824 -4.16 7.71 -2.11
CA ASN A 824 -2.75 7.42 -2.41
C ASN A 824 -2.04 8.58 -3.13
N TYR A 825 -2.79 9.58 -3.59
CA TYR A 825 -2.32 10.71 -4.40
C TYR A 825 -3.08 11.98 -4.02
N ALA A 826 -2.54 13.14 -4.35
CA ALA A 826 -3.17 14.44 -4.12
C ALA A 826 -4.56 14.58 -4.81
N VAL A 827 -4.83 13.72 -5.80
CA VAL A 827 -6.13 13.57 -6.41
C VAL A 827 -6.58 12.12 -6.23
N GLY A 828 -7.44 11.89 -5.24
CA GLY A 828 -7.96 10.57 -4.91
C GLY A 828 -9.42 10.40 -5.35
N ARG A 829 -9.83 9.16 -5.55
CA ARG A 829 -11.22 8.77 -5.81
C ARG A 829 -11.60 7.61 -4.92
N HIS A 830 -12.70 7.77 -4.20
CA HIS A 830 -13.36 6.68 -3.49
C HIS A 830 -14.74 6.44 -4.10
N ALA A 831 -15.12 5.18 -4.29
CA ALA A 831 -16.43 4.84 -4.85
C ALA A 831 -16.98 3.58 -4.16
N PHE A 832 -18.27 3.61 -3.85
CA PHE A 832 -18.96 2.48 -3.26
C PHE A 832 -20.38 2.33 -3.81
N ASP A 833 -20.88 1.10 -3.83
CA ASP A 833 -22.25 0.82 -4.21
C ASP A 833 -23.21 1.16 -3.06
N ILE A 834 -24.30 1.83 -3.37
CA ILE A 834 -25.29 2.28 -2.38
C ILE A 834 -26.29 1.16 -2.09
N PRO A 835 -26.23 0.54 -0.90
CA PRO A 835 -27.23 -0.44 -0.49
C PRO A 835 -28.61 0.23 -0.33
N PRO A 836 -29.70 -0.51 -0.53
CA PRO A 836 -31.06 0.04 -0.40
C PRO A 836 -31.33 0.73 0.94
N ALA A 837 -30.72 0.27 2.02
CA ALA A 837 -30.91 0.83 3.36
C ALA A 837 -30.37 2.27 3.53
N LEU A 838 -29.43 2.70 2.69
CA LEU A 838 -28.89 4.06 2.71
C LEU A 838 -29.68 5.05 1.86
N ARG A 839 -30.60 4.58 1.00
CA ARG A 839 -31.39 5.46 0.12
C ARG A 839 -32.32 6.32 0.96
N ASP A 840 -32.49 7.57 0.55
CA ASP A 840 -33.23 8.61 1.27
C ASP A 840 -32.73 8.90 2.70
N ARG A 841 -31.50 8.46 3.01
CA ARG A 841 -30.88 8.69 4.32
C ARG A 841 -29.72 9.68 4.20
N PRO A 842 -29.41 10.42 5.28
CA PRO A 842 -28.18 11.19 5.35
C PRO A 842 -26.98 10.24 5.52
N VAL A 843 -25.89 10.57 4.81
CA VAL A 843 -24.57 9.97 4.96
C VAL A 843 -23.59 11.10 5.24
N THR A 844 -22.77 10.94 6.26
CA THR A 844 -21.71 11.86 6.61
C THR A 844 -20.40 11.34 6.05
N VAL A 845 -19.77 12.13 5.20
CA VAL A 845 -18.42 11.89 4.67
C VAL A 845 -17.43 12.61 5.56
N GLU A 846 -16.59 11.91 6.25
CA GLU A 846 -15.48 12.45 7.03
C GLU A 846 -14.18 12.40 6.24
N LEU A 847 -13.48 13.53 6.22
CA LEU A 847 -12.17 13.70 5.62
C LEU A 847 -11.13 13.74 6.74
N PHE A 848 -10.25 12.75 6.75
CA PHE A 848 -9.33 12.53 7.86
C PHE A 848 -7.88 12.78 7.44
N PRO A 849 -7.28 13.93 7.77
CA PRO A 849 -5.87 14.20 7.49
C PRO A 849 -4.97 13.44 8.47
N ALA A 850 -4.00 12.67 7.97
CA ALA A 850 -2.93 12.08 8.76
C ALA A 850 -1.62 12.79 8.46
N PHE A 851 -1.22 13.74 9.31
CA PHE A 851 0.02 14.47 9.13
C PHE A 851 1.25 13.62 9.48
N ALA A 852 2.34 13.83 8.75
CA ALA A 852 3.61 13.15 9.00
C ALA A 852 4.21 13.51 10.39
N ARG A 853 3.94 14.72 10.88
CA ARG A 853 4.36 15.18 12.20
C ARG A 853 3.22 15.19 13.19
N ASP A 854 3.57 14.99 14.47
CA ASP A 854 2.62 15.09 15.56
C ASP A 854 2.23 16.56 15.80
N GLY A 855 0.94 16.81 16.03
CA GLY A 855 0.42 17.98 16.74
C GLY A 855 0.59 19.35 16.06
N GLY A 856 0.33 19.51 14.79
CA GLY A 856 0.28 20.82 14.15
C GLY A 856 -1.16 21.28 13.84
N ALA A 857 -1.47 22.54 14.10
CA ALA A 857 -2.69 23.19 13.57
C ALA A 857 -2.43 23.68 12.13
N HIS A 858 -1.84 22.82 11.27
CA HIS A 858 -1.56 23.15 9.88
C HIS A 858 -2.87 23.32 9.12
N PRO A 859 -3.07 24.43 8.40
CA PRO A 859 -4.25 24.59 7.57
C PRO A 859 -4.14 23.67 6.35
N TRP A 860 -5.25 23.05 5.99
CA TRP A 860 -5.35 22.28 4.75
C TRP A 860 -6.67 22.59 4.03
N HIS A 861 -6.69 22.36 2.73
CA HIS A 861 -7.90 22.49 1.95
C HIS A 861 -7.99 21.44 0.86
N ALA A 862 -9.21 21.06 0.51
CA ALA A 862 -9.50 20.13 -0.57
C ALA A 862 -10.77 20.53 -1.30
N THR A 863 -10.80 20.32 -2.61
CA THR A 863 -12.03 20.30 -3.39
C THR A 863 -12.61 18.89 -3.35
N VAL A 864 -13.83 18.75 -2.84
CA VAL A 864 -14.57 17.49 -2.79
C VAL A 864 -15.68 17.51 -3.83
N ARG A 865 -15.75 16.47 -4.68
CA ARG A 865 -16.87 16.26 -5.59
C ARG A 865 -17.58 14.98 -5.17
N VAL A 866 -18.84 15.11 -4.78
CA VAL A 866 -19.71 13.97 -4.50
C VAL A 866 -20.61 13.76 -5.69
N ARG A 867 -20.57 12.56 -6.26
CA ARG A 867 -21.43 12.15 -7.37
C ARG A 867 -22.30 11.00 -6.94
N PHE A 868 -23.59 11.09 -7.24
CA PHE A 868 -24.50 9.97 -7.19
C PHE A 868 -24.81 9.54 -8.63
N LEU A 869 -24.59 8.28 -8.95
CA LEU A 869 -24.79 7.73 -10.28
C LEU A 869 -26.08 6.93 -10.33
N LEU A 870 -26.79 7.04 -11.46
CA LEU A 870 -27.97 6.24 -11.78
C LEU A 870 -27.58 4.77 -11.99
N ARG A 871 -28.53 3.86 -11.75
CA ARG A 871 -28.36 2.45 -12.12
C ARG A 871 -28.39 2.26 -13.64
N GLU A 872 -29.24 3.02 -14.31
CA GLU A 872 -29.38 3.01 -15.77
C GLU A 872 -29.35 4.45 -16.27
N ASP A 873 -28.47 4.71 -17.19
CA ASP A 873 -28.29 6.01 -17.80
C ASP A 873 -29.53 6.38 -18.64
N ARG A 874 -29.91 7.67 -18.61
CA ARG A 874 -31.11 8.17 -19.32
C ARG A 874 -30.73 9.08 -20.46
N SER A 875 -30.79 8.59 -21.70
CA SER A 875 -30.57 9.42 -22.89
C SER A 875 -31.71 10.41 -23.09
N PHE A 876 -31.40 11.62 -23.57
CA PHE A 876 -32.38 12.68 -23.78
C PHE A 876 -31.96 13.61 -24.92
N GLY A 877 -32.92 14.32 -25.46
CA GLY A 877 -32.76 15.21 -26.62
C GLY A 877 -32.57 14.43 -27.93
N ASP A 878 -32.91 15.08 -29.04
CA ASP A 878 -32.63 14.53 -30.38
C ASP A 878 -31.14 14.62 -30.67
N GLY A 879 -30.55 13.61 -31.28
CA GLY A 879 -29.17 13.65 -31.71
C GLY A 879 -28.94 14.81 -32.67
N SER A 880 -27.98 15.69 -32.35
CA SER A 880 -27.63 16.82 -33.21
C SER A 880 -26.41 16.46 -34.04
N ASP A 881 -26.46 16.70 -35.33
CA ASP A 881 -25.31 16.52 -36.20
C ASP A 881 -24.37 17.72 -36.07
N LEU A 882 -23.10 17.44 -35.83
CA LEU A 882 -22.03 18.41 -35.73
C LEU A 882 -21.05 18.20 -36.87
N SER A 883 -20.65 19.31 -37.52
CA SER A 883 -19.58 19.31 -38.50
C SER A 883 -18.63 20.48 -38.21
N VAL A 884 -17.36 20.21 -38.01
CA VAL A 884 -16.38 21.20 -37.63
C VAL A 884 -15.16 21.12 -38.56
N VAL A 885 -14.85 22.21 -39.26
CA VAL A 885 -13.65 22.31 -40.10
C VAL A 885 -12.38 22.43 -39.23
N PRO A 886 -11.19 22.19 -39.78
CA PRO A 886 -9.93 22.34 -39.03
C PRO A 886 -9.84 23.77 -38.44
N GLY A 887 -9.57 23.80 -37.11
CA GLY A 887 -9.53 25.08 -36.37
C GLY A 887 -10.88 25.74 -36.11
N GLY A 888 -11.98 25.20 -36.65
CA GLY A 888 -13.34 25.68 -36.43
C GLY A 888 -13.93 25.18 -35.08
N ARG A 889 -15.06 25.86 -34.72
CA ARG A 889 -15.84 25.53 -33.51
C ARG A 889 -17.32 25.44 -33.83
N ALA A 890 -18.03 24.59 -33.10
CA ALA A 890 -19.48 24.51 -33.10
C ALA A 890 -20.01 24.70 -31.68
N VAL A 891 -21.01 25.54 -31.50
CA VAL A 891 -21.72 25.67 -30.22
C VAL A 891 -22.58 24.42 -30.02
N LEU A 892 -22.49 23.79 -28.85
CA LEU A 892 -23.32 22.63 -28.52
C LEU A 892 -24.77 23.10 -28.29
N PRO A 893 -25.77 22.52 -28.99
CA PRO A 893 -27.16 22.89 -28.76
C PRO A 893 -27.55 22.64 -27.30
N SER A 894 -28.33 23.53 -26.69
CA SER A 894 -28.83 23.30 -25.34
C SER A 894 -29.95 22.25 -25.34
N ALA A 895 -29.99 21.40 -24.35
CA ALA A 895 -31.12 20.51 -24.10
C ALA A 895 -31.30 20.35 -22.58
N ARG A 896 -32.56 20.38 -22.14
CA ARG A 896 -32.84 20.18 -20.70
C ARG A 896 -32.78 18.71 -20.36
N PRO A 897 -32.02 18.32 -19.29
CA PRO A 897 -32.01 16.95 -18.83
C PRO A 897 -33.38 16.54 -18.28
N PRO A 898 -33.73 15.25 -18.27
CA PRO A 898 -34.91 14.74 -17.57
C PRO A 898 -34.92 15.19 -16.10
N GLN A 899 -36.12 15.44 -15.57
CA GLN A 899 -36.25 15.80 -14.16
C GLN A 899 -35.76 14.63 -13.29
N LEU A 900 -34.92 14.97 -12.34
CA LEU A 900 -34.40 14.07 -11.31
C LEU A 900 -34.62 14.74 -9.96
N ALA A 901 -35.07 14.00 -8.96
CA ALA A 901 -35.13 14.48 -7.59
C ALA A 901 -33.72 14.69 -7.06
N LEU A 902 -33.25 15.93 -7.03
CA LEU A 902 -31.89 16.27 -6.63
C LEU A 902 -31.82 16.55 -5.14
N PRO A 903 -30.82 16.04 -4.42
CA PRO A 903 -30.52 16.51 -3.08
C PRO A 903 -30.08 17.96 -3.08
N GLU A 904 -30.17 18.61 -1.92
CA GLU A 904 -29.79 20.02 -1.76
C GLU A 904 -28.32 20.25 -2.18
N GLY A 905 -28.10 21.24 -3.02
CA GLY A 905 -26.80 21.63 -3.53
C GLY A 905 -26.24 20.75 -4.64
N PHE A 906 -27.01 19.75 -5.12
CA PHE A 906 -26.64 18.95 -6.27
C PHE A 906 -27.22 19.51 -7.57
N ALA A 907 -26.48 19.33 -8.64
CA ALA A 907 -26.91 19.62 -10.01
C ALA A 907 -26.87 18.33 -10.85
N PRO A 908 -27.69 18.24 -11.92
CA PRO A 908 -27.68 17.06 -12.80
C PRO A 908 -26.27 16.88 -13.41
N LEU A 909 -25.83 15.63 -13.54
CA LEU A 909 -24.60 15.25 -14.21
C LEU A 909 -24.93 14.62 -15.56
N VAL A 910 -24.46 15.23 -16.65
CA VAL A 910 -24.76 14.83 -18.03
C VAL A 910 -23.47 14.38 -18.71
N GLU A 911 -23.49 13.24 -19.38
CA GLU A 911 -22.45 12.86 -20.32
C GLU A 911 -22.82 13.33 -21.73
N LEU A 912 -21.92 14.11 -22.31
CA LEU A 912 -21.93 14.46 -23.73
C LEU A 912 -21.05 13.49 -24.49
N ARG A 913 -21.55 12.93 -25.56
CA ARG A 913 -20.82 12.04 -26.46
C ARG A 913 -21.03 12.44 -27.90
N VAL A 914 -19.93 12.66 -28.62
CA VAL A 914 -19.96 12.91 -30.06
C VAL A 914 -19.48 11.64 -30.76
N HIS A 915 -20.42 10.89 -31.36
CA HIS A 915 -20.13 9.70 -32.15
C HIS A 915 -19.54 10.12 -33.49
N SER A 916 -18.27 9.88 -33.69
CA SER A 916 -17.60 10.16 -34.96
C SER A 916 -17.79 9.00 -35.93
N GLY A 917 -17.88 9.28 -37.22
CA GLY A 917 -17.91 8.23 -38.24
C GLY A 917 -16.64 7.37 -38.33
N ARG A 918 -15.62 7.67 -37.50
CA ARG A 918 -14.36 6.94 -37.42
C ARG A 918 -14.34 5.92 -36.27
N GLY A 919 -15.42 5.81 -35.47
CA GLY A 919 -15.52 4.84 -34.36
C GLY A 919 -14.83 5.23 -33.06
N VAL A 920 -14.26 6.44 -32.99
CA VAL A 920 -13.68 7.00 -31.73
C VAL A 920 -14.49 8.20 -31.30
N ASP A 921 -15.15 8.08 -30.18
CA ASP A 921 -16.07 9.10 -29.68
C ASP A 921 -15.37 10.09 -28.76
N ALA A 922 -15.72 11.37 -28.91
CA ALA A 922 -15.38 12.38 -27.91
C ALA A 922 -16.39 12.27 -26.76
N VAL A 923 -15.91 12.23 -25.53
CA VAL A 923 -16.74 12.04 -24.32
C VAL A 923 -16.37 13.09 -23.28
N ARG A 924 -17.39 13.74 -22.71
CA ARG A 924 -17.24 14.68 -21.60
C ARG A 924 -18.43 14.61 -20.64
N ARG A 925 -18.16 14.65 -19.35
CA ARG A 925 -19.20 14.89 -18.33
C ARG A 925 -19.27 16.37 -18.01
N ILE A 926 -20.47 16.88 -17.91
CA ILE A 926 -20.74 18.29 -17.56
C ILE A 926 -21.81 18.35 -16.47
N VAL A 927 -21.78 19.47 -15.74
CA VAL A 927 -22.85 19.89 -14.85
C VAL A 927 -23.54 21.06 -15.54
N PRO A 928 -24.68 20.85 -16.22
CA PRO A 928 -25.39 21.94 -16.91
C PRO A 928 -25.73 23.06 -15.94
N GLN A 929 -25.45 24.29 -16.33
CA GLN A 929 -25.95 25.44 -15.61
C GLN A 929 -27.47 25.50 -15.77
N PRO A 930 -28.23 25.91 -14.73
CA PRO A 930 -29.69 25.93 -14.74
C PRO A 930 -30.32 26.83 -15.80
#